data_21c4af1f8f1101bb0287ad3cafbd5e2c
#
_entry.id   21c4af1f8f1101bb0287ad3cafbd5e2c
#
_cell.length_a   1.000
_cell.length_b   1.000
_cell.length_c   1.000
_cell.angle_alpha   90.00
_cell.angle_beta   90.00
_cell.angle_gamma   90.00
#
_symmetry.space_group_name_H-M   'P 1'
#
loop_
_entity.id
_entity.type
_entity.pdbx_description
1 polymer ?
#
loop_
_entity_poly.entity_id
_entity_poly.type
_entity_poly.pdbx_seq_one_letter_code
_entity_poly.pdbx_strand_id
1 'polypeptide(L)'
;MTNESERGAEPTQGQRYSPAEIEPKWQARWDADTGLYAAEAAGDVSQKDGAKAKFYCLEMLPYPSGQLHMGHVRNYAIGDALARYMWMTGHNVLHPMGWDAFGLPAENAALKNNTPPREWTLGNIAAMRKQMRRMGLSYDWATEITTCLPDYYRWNQWFFLKMYERGLAYRKKSKVNWCPQCQTVLANEQVIGGYCWRHEDTPVEQRDLTQWFLRITQYADELLDGLTTMEGWPEKVRTMQANWIGRSEGAFVEFRVAWEGEADPSAALRDDNKKGDDDREGLGREAGPSTPLRFAQDDNQKNNGAGVITVFTTRVDTIFGATSVQLAPEHPVAKGFAETDERLAGEIEEMIAQQTLAREAGDIGGIEKHGVATGRFAVNPFNGERVPIWIANYILADYGTGAIMSVPAHDERDFEFATKYGLEIRRVVAPNVDEDEAGLRLPYMGEDEGVLVDSGEWTGESCLEAQEKMAAFAKAGGFGTPTVTYRLKDWGVSRQRYWGTPIPMVYCERGHAGVAGGPDVEAGGVVPLPESALPVILPEQVEITQEGGSPLGRVPEFVNTTCPVCGGPARRETDTMDTFVDSSWYFYRYTDAKNDRAPFDSAKANYWFPIDQYIGGVEHAILHLIYSRFWTKVMRDLGLIENSEPAERLFTQGMVIKDGAKMSKSKGNVVSPDDMIAQYGADATRMYALFAAPPDRDLEWQEDGVAGVSRFLARVYRIVTKYARAVRSAGIGEARAATLSAAEGDVLRVLHQTVAKIELDFSGRWHFNTCISSIMILVNAIIDREGAIDAGEVSAPVLSEVFRSLVLLLAPFAPFLAAELWEQMGGEGVVFRTPFPRPDAELAREAEAEIPVQINGKLVTVVTVPAGSDEEAMKAAAMGDEKVQARIAGKTVVKTIVVTGKLVNLVVR
;
A
#
# COMPACT_ATOMS: atom_id res chain seq x y z
N MET A 1 35.00 64.33 41.99
CA MET A 1 33.90 63.40 41.83
C MET A 1 34.05 62.87 40.43
N THR A 2 34.64 61.73 40.38
CA THR A 2 35.24 61.13 39.19
C THR A 2 34.24 60.20 38.47
N ASN A 3 34.21 60.35 37.17
CA ASN A 3 33.54 59.52 36.18
C ASN A 3 33.99 58.03 36.30
N GLU A 4 33.12 57.19 36.76
CA GLU A 4 33.17 55.73 36.58
C GLU A 4 31.92 55.29 35.79
N SER A 5 32.01 55.25 34.50
CA SER A 5 31.05 54.44 33.65
C SER A 5 31.44 54.42 32.17
N GLU A 6 32.51 53.68 31.87
CA GLU A 6 32.74 53.15 30.50
C GLU A 6 33.79 52.04 30.61
N ARG A 7 33.44 50.94 31.30
CA ARG A 7 34.11 49.66 31.08
C ARG A 7 33.26 48.90 30.05
N GLY A 8 33.80 48.79 28.87
CA GLY A 8 33.24 47.97 27.80
C GLY A 8 32.98 46.55 28.29
N ALA A 9 31.80 46.06 28.05
CA ALA A 9 31.44 44.67 28.24
C ALA A 9 32.40 43.78 27.44
N GLU A 10 33.14 42.92 28.13
CA GLU A 10 33.91 41.86 27.48
C GLU A 10 32.99 41.04 26.54
N PRO A 11 33.51 40.53 25.41
CA PRO A 11 32.74 39.71 24.51
C PRO A 11 32.30 38.45 25.27
N THR A 12 30.99 38.29 25.47
CA THR A 12 30.40 37.07 26.04
C THR A 12 30.92 35.89 25.23
N GLN A 13 31.63 34.97 25.89
CA GLN A 13 31.95 33.65 25.35
C GLN A 13 30.66 33.04 24.71
N GLY A 14 30.74 32.73 23.40
CA GLY A 14 29.59 32.27 22.63
C GLY A 14 28.84 31.17 23.37
N GLN A 15 27.54 31.33 23.58
CA GLN A 15 26.67 30.35 24.15
C GLN A 15 26.83 29.03 23.39
N ARG A 16 27.04 27.92 24.10
CA ARG A 16 27.16 26.59 23.51
C ARG A 16 25.77 26.10 23.16
N TYR A 17 25.62 25.46 22.02
CA TYR A 17 24.39 24.79 21.64
C TYR A 17 23.95 23.77 22.69
N SER A 18 22.77 23.95 23.26
CA SER A 18 22.20 23.11 24.31
C SER A 18 20.77 22.71 23.94
N PRO A 19 20.56 21.55 23.29
CA PRO A 19 19.21 21.03 23.03
C PRO A 19 18.36 20.94 24.28
N ALA A 20 18.98 20.53 25.41
CA ALA A 20 18.30 20.40 26.70
C ALA A 20 17.70 21.71 27.27
N GLU A 21 18.16 22.87 26.80
CA GLU A 21 17.59 24.19 27.17
C GLU A 21 16.66 24.71 26.08
N ILE A 22 17.04 24.57 24.81
CA ILE A 22 16.32 25.14 23.67
C ILE A 22 15.01 24.41 23.42
N GLU A 23 15.04 23.07 23.35
CA GLU A 23 13.87 22.27 22.99
C GLU A 23 12.71 22.38 23.99
N PRO A 24 12.92 22.28 25.32
CA PRO A 24 11.82 22.48 26.28
C PRO A 24 11.25 23.91 26.24
N LYS A 25 12.08 24.94 26.00
CA LYS A 25 11.65 26.33 25.84
C LYS A 25 10.61 26.47 24.74
N TRP A 26 10.92 25.91 23.55
CA TRP A 26 10.07 26.03 22.37
C TRP A 26 8.87 25.08 22.47
N GLN A 27 9.05 23.88 23.01
CA GLN A 27 7.93 22.98 23.27
C GLN A 27 6.86 23.62 24.15
N ALA A 28 7.27 24.25 25.26
CA ALA A 28 6.34 24.93 26.16
C ALA A 28 5.59 26.08 25.46
N ARG A 29 6.26 26.84 24.57
CA ARG A 29 5.63 27.89 23.78
C ARG A 29 4.63 27.37 22.77
N TRP A 30 4.98 26.29 22.06
CA TRP A 30 4.11 25.66 21.07
C TRP A 30 2.92 24.94 21.70
N ASP A 31 3.11 24.30 22.85
CA ASP A 31 1.99 23.69 23.61
C ASP A 31 1.01 24.72 24.16
N ALA A 32 1.47 25.94 24.42
CA ALA A 32 0.60 27.04 24.88
C ALA A 32 -0.23 27.66 23.75
N ASP A 33 0.20 27.55 22.50
CA ASP A 33 -0.53 28.06 21.32
C ASP A 33 -1.29 26.92 20.63
N THR A 34 -2.51 26.67 21.08
CA THR A 34 -3.37 25.61 20.53
C THR A 34 -3.79 25.81 19.08
N GLY A 35 -3.66 27.04 18.54
CA GLY A 35 -3.95 27.38 17.15
C GLY A 35 -2.75 27.29 16.21
N LEU A 36 -1.55 27.06 16.74
CA LEU A 36 -0.29 27.15 15.99
C LEU A 36 -0.28 26.28 14.72
N TYR A 37 -0.81 25.06 14.81
CA TYR A 37 -0.85 24.08 13.73
C TYR A 37 -2.25 23.89 13.13
N ALA A 38 -3.24 24.65 13.59
CA ALA A 38 -4.60 24.54 13.10
C ALA A 38 -4.70 24.94 11.61
N ALA A 39 -5.46 24.14 10.85
CA ALA A 39 -5.84 24.47 9.50
C ALA A 39 -6.93 25.58 9.50
N GLU A 40 -6.90 26.43 8.47
CA GLU A 40 -7.97 27.42 8.28
C GLU A 40 -9.27 26.69 7.90
N ALA A 41 -10.40 27.13 8.46
CA ALA A 41 -11.70 26.49 8.24
C ALA A 41 -12.09 26.52 6.76
N ALA A 42 -12.61 25.42 6.25
CA ALA A 42 -12.99 25.24 4.85
C ALA A 42 -13.95 26.35 4.32
N GLY A 43 -14.88 26.82 5.16
CA GLY A 43 -15.84 27.87 4.80
C GLY A 43 -15.23 29.27 4.67
N ASP A 44 -14.11 29.54 5.34
CA ASP A 44 -13.45 30.87 5.31
C ASP A 44 -12.55 31.03 4.07
N VAL A 45 -12.08 29.91 3.51
CA VAL A 45 -11.08 29.90 2.41
C VAL A 45 -11.73 29.97 1.04
N SER A 46 -12.90 29.33 0.84
CA SER A 46 -13.53 29.22 -0.48
C SER A 46 -14.14 30.52 -1.04
N GLN A 47 -14.28 31.56 -0.20
CA GLN A 47 -14.97 32.82 -0.56
C GLN A 47 -14.07 34.05 -0.62
N LYS A 48 -12.73 33.94 -0.37
CA LYS A 48 -11.81 35.07 -0.40
C LYS A 48 -11.00 35.09 -1.69
N ASP A 49 -10.95 36.23 -2.39
CA ASP A 49 -9.92 36.53 -3.39
C ASP A 49 -8.55 36.35 -2.75
N GLY A 50 -7.73 35.42 -3.29
CA GLY A 50 -6.40 35.07 -2.76
C GLY A 50 -6.42 33.91 -1.74
N ALA A 51 -7.42 33.05 -1.77
CA ALA A 51 -7.50 31.85 -0.94
C ALA A 51 -6.25 30.95 -1.12
N LYS A 52 -5.70 30.49 0.01
CA LYS A 52 -4.57 29.56 0.00
C LYS A 52 -5.01 28.21 -0.58
N ALA A 53 -4.17 27.60 -1.41
CA ALA A 53 -4.37 26.22 -1.84
C ALA A 53 -4.35 25.29 -0.62
N LYS A 54 -5.25 24.28 -0.60
CA LYS A 54 -5.26 23.28 0.47
C LYS A 54 -4.08 22.32 0.31
N PHE A 55 -3.66 21.75 1.42
CA PHE A 55 -2.74 20.62 1.43
C PHE A 55 -3.02 19.69 2.60
N TYR A 56 -3.52 18.50 2.33
CA TYR A 56 -3.77 17.48 3.34
C TYR A 56 -2.59 16.52 3.40
N CYS A 57 -1.76 16.65 4.44
CA CYS A 57 -0.64 15.77 4.74
C CYS A 57 -1.06 14.76 5.80
N LEU A 58 -0.97 13.48 5.48
CA LEU A 58 -1.43 12.42 6.35
C LEU A 58 -0.40 11.31 6.46
N GLU A 59 -0.06 10.93 7.69
CA GLU A 59 0.61 9.67 8.00
C GLU A 59 -0.39 8.64 8.52
N MET A 60 -0.05 7.36 8.29
CA MET A 60 -0.88 6.27 8.81
C MET A 60 -0.97 6.31 10.33
N LEU A 61 -2.16 6.04 10.86
CA LEU A 61 -2.46 5.99 12.28
C LEU A 61 -1.54 5.00 13.03
N PRO A 62 -0.93 5.40 14.16
CA PRO A 62 -0.20 4.48 15.01
C PRO A 62 -1.12 3.60 15.86
N TYR A 63 -0.69 2.37 16.09
CA TYR A 63 -1.26 1.48 17.09
C TYR A 63 -0.67 1.78 18.47
N PRO A 64 -1.44 2.17 19.49
CA PRO A 64 -0.93 2.48 20.83
C PRO A 64 -0.65 1.21 21.66
N SER A 65 0.16 0.31 21.12
CA SER A 65 0.55 -0.95 21.77
C SER A 65 1.77 -0.83 22.69
N GLY A 66 2.30 0.39 22.85
CA GLY A 66 3.45 0.73 23.67
C GLY A 66 4.09 2.04 23.21
N GLN A 67 5.36 2.25 23.56
CA GLN A 67 6.09 3.46 23.19
C GLN A 67 6.48 3.50 21.71
N LEU A 68 6.75 4.69 21.19
CA LEU A 68 7.30 4.89 19.83
C LEU A 68 8.69 4.25 19.70
N HIS A 69 9.06 3.92 18.50
CA HIS A 69 10.41 3.50 18.10
C HIS A 69 10.87 4.30 16.87
N MET A 70 12.14 4.18 16.50
CA MET A 70 12.72 4.98 15.41
C MET A 70 12.04 4.79 14.06
N GLY A 71 11.36 3.67 13.80
CA GLY A 71 10.51 3.50 12.62
C GLY A 71 9.34 4.48 12.57
N HIS A 72 8.69 4.72 13.72
CA HIS A 72 7.65 5.75 13.83
C HIS A 72 8.24 7.16 13.63
N VAL A 73 9.40 7.42 14.27
CA VAL A 73 10.08 8.73 14.14
C VAL A 73 10.35 9.06 12.68
N ARG A 74 10.84 8.09 11.90
CA ARG A 74 11.11 8.29 10.47
C ARG A 74 9.84 8.65 9.71
N ASN A 75 8.76 7.89 9.91
CA ASN A 75 7.49 8.14 9.23
C ASN A 75 6.97 9.55 9.52
N TYR A 76 6.89 9.90 10.80
CA TYR A 76 6.30 11.16 11.23
C TYR A 76 7.22 12.37 10.96
N ALA A 77 8.54 12.18 10.95
CA ALA A 77 9.47 13.24 10.57
C ALA A 77 9.38 13.59 9.07
N ILE A 78 9.08 12.61 8.20
CA ILE A 78 8.84 12.83 6.77
C ILE A 78 7.62 13.73 6.57
N GLY A 79 6.48 13.37 7.19
CA GLY A 79 5.25 14.16 7.06
C GLY A 79 5.38 15.53 7.70
N ASP A 80 6.03 15.64 8.87
CA ASP A 80 6.24 16.92 9.54
C ASP A 80 7.13 17.87 8.72
N ALA A 81 8.20 17.36 8.11
CA ALA A 81 9.05 18.19 7.23
C ALA A 81 8.27 18.70 6.02
N LEU A 82 7.43 17.86 5.44
CA LEU A 82 6.56 18.23 4.33
C LEU A 82 5.51 19.24 4.75
N ALA A 83 4.80 19.03 5.84
CA ALA A 83 3.79 19.95 6.33
C ALA A 83 4.34 21.34 6.61
N ARG A 84 5.52 21.43 7.24
CA ARG A 84 6.22 22.70 7.48
C ARG A 84 6.60 23.40 6.19
N TYR A 85 7.16 22.66 5.22
CA TYR A 85 7.47 23.21 3.90
C TYR A 85 6.22 23.76 3.20
N MET A 86 5.10 23.04 3.24
CA MET A 86 3.85 23.46 2.61
C MET A 86 3.25 24.71 3.27
N TRP A 87 3.35 24.88 4.58
CA TRP A 87 3.01 26.15 5.24
C TRP A 87 3.89 27.30 4.75
N MET A 88 5.21 27.05 4.63
CA MET A 88 6.17 28.07 4.18
C MET A 88 5.97 28.45 2.70
N THR A 89 5.38 27.58 1.90
CA THR A 89 4.98 27.85 0.51
C THR A 89 3.59 28.42 0.38
N GLY A 90 2.93 28.72 1.51
CA GLY A 90 1.67 29.47 1.54
C GLY A 90 0.40 28.64 1.45
N HIS A 91 0.47 27.30 1.67
CA HIS A 91 -0.70 26.45 1.68
C HIS A 91 -1.49 26.50 3.00
N ASN A 92 -2.78 26.21 2.90
CA ASN A 92 -3.60 25.84 4.05
C ASN A 92 -3.39 24.34 4.30
N VAL A 93 -2.70 23.98 5.39
CA VAL A 93 -2.27 22.60 5.62
C VAL A 93 -3.10 21.97 6.72
N LEU A 94 -3.70 20.81 6.43
CA LEU A 94 -4.27 19.90 7.44
C LEU A 94 -3.27 18.79 7.72
N HIS A 95 -2.74 18.75 8.95
CA HIS A 95 -1.77 17.77 9.42
C HIS A 95 -2.26 17.16 10.75
N PRO A 96 -3.20 16.22 10.70
CA PRO A 96 -3.85 15.66 11.88
C PRO A 96 -3.10 14.48 12.47
N MET A 97 -3.46 14.08 13.69
CA MET A 97 -3.00 12.86 14.34
C MET A 97 -4.12 12.21 15.15
N GLY A 98 -4.06 10.88 15.28
CA GLY A 98 -4.99 10.09 16.06
C GLY A 98 -4.44 8.71 16.38
N TRP A 99 -5.31 7.82 16.87
CA TRP A 99 -4.89 6.53 17.42
C TRP A 99 -5.80 5.42 16.92
N ASP A 100 -5.20 4.41 16.27
CA ASP A 100 -5.87 3.14 15.98
C ASP A 100 -5.80 2.28 17.24
N ALA A 101 -6.84 2.41 18.07
CA ALA A 101 -6.76 2.09 19.49
C ALA A 101 -7.45 0.77 19.87
N PHE A 102 -8.11 0.10 18.91
CA PHE A 102 -8.66 -1.24 19.10
C PHE A 102 -7.66 -2.34 18.73
N GLY A 103 -8.01 -3.58 19.02
CA GLY A 103 -7.37 -4.78 18.52
C GLY A 103 -6.57 -5.60 19.53
N LEU A 104 -6.16 -6.74 19.03
CA LEU A 104 -5.49 -7.81 19.78
C LEU A 104 -4.20 -7.39 20.52
N PRO A 105 -3.34 -6.49 19.98
CA PRO A 105 -2.13 -6.11 20.71
C PRO A 105 -2.41 -5.47 22.07
N ALA A 106 -3.43 -4.62 22.15
CA ALA A 106 -3.86 -4.00 23.40
C ALA A 106 -4.46 -5.03 24.37
N GLU A 107 -5.31 -5.92 23.85
CA GLU A 107 -5.95 -6.99 24.63
C GLU A 107 -4.92 -7.98 25.21
N ASN A 108 -3.96 -8.42 24.39
CA ASN A 108 -2.88 -9.31 24.85
C ASN A 108 -1.95 -8.62 25.85
N ALA A 109 -1.63 -7.35 25.64
CA ALA A 109 -0.83 -6.58 26.60
C ALA A 109 -1.57 -6.38 27.93
N ALA A 110 -2.86 -6.15 27.89
CA ALA A 110 -3.71 -6.03 29.07
C ALA A 110 -3.74 -7.35 29.87
N LEU A 111 -3.93 -8.48 29.19
CA LEU A 111 -3.84 -9.81 29.81
C LEU A 111 -2.48 -10.03 30.47
N LYS A 112 -1.39 -9.76 29.77
CA LYS A 112 -0.02 -9.93 30.27
C LYS A 112 0.28 -9.07 31.51
N ASN A 113 -0.26 -7.85 31.54
CA ASN A 113 -0.02 -6.86 32.60
C ASN A 113 -1.14 -6.81 33.63
N ASN A 114 -2.15 -7.66 33.54
CA ASN A 114 -3.34 -7.70 34.39
C ASN A 114 -4.01 -6.31 34.55
N THR A 115 -4.16 -5.62 33.40
CA THR A 115 -4.74 -4.26 33.30
C THR A 115 -5.87 -4.27 32.26
N PRO A 116 -7.01 -3.59 32.47
CA PRO A 116 -8.05 -3.51 31.45
C PRO A 116 -7.53 -2.94 30.12
N PRO A 117 -7.92 -3.48 28.95
CA PRO A 117 -7.45 -3.00 27.64
C PRO A 117 -7.63 -1.51 27.40
N ARG A 118 -8.75 -0.94 27.87
CA ARG A 118 -9.03 0.48 27.79
C ARG A 118 -8.01 1.33 28.53
N GLU A 119 -7.72 0.99 29.79
CA GLU A 119 -6.76 1.72 30.63
C GLU A 119 -5.36 1.63 30.04
N TRP A 120 -4.93 0.42 29.65
CA TRP A 120 -3.66 0.18 29.00
C TRP A 120 -3.50 1.03 27.71
N THR A 121 -4.52 1.01 26.85
CA THR A 121 -4.49 1.73 25.58
C THR A 121 -4.43 3.24 25.79
N LEU A 122 -5.29 3.80 26.66
CA LEU A 122 -5.31 5.25 26.93
C LEU A 122 -4.01 5.71 27.61
N GLY A 123 -3.41 4.87 28.46
CA GLY A 123 -2.11 5.13 29.05
C GLY A 123 -1.00 5.22 27.99
N ASN A 124 -0.99 4.29 27.03
CA ASN A 124 -0.04 4.32 25.90
C ASN A 124 -0.25 5.53 24.99
N ILE A 125 -1.49 5.89 24.70
CA ILE A 125 -1.82 7.11 23.92
C ILE A 125 -1.22 8.34 24.58
N ALA A 126 -1.41 8.49 25.89
CA ALA A 126 -0.86 9.62 26.63
C ALA A 126 0.68 9.67 26.56
N ALA A 127 1.34 8.50 26.69
CA ALA A 127 2.80 8.41 26.57
C ALA A 127 3.29 8.74 25.15
N MET A 128 2.69 8.15 24.11
CA MET A 128 3.07 8.40 22.72
C MET A 128 2.83 9.86 22.31
N ARG A 129 1.71 10.46 22.72
CA ARG A 129 1.43 11.89 22.50
C ARG A 129 2.51 12.76 23.09
N LYS A 130 2.95 12.44 24.33
CA LYS A 130 4.05 13.16 24.97
C LYS A 130 5.35 13.02 24.18
N GLN A 131 5.66 11.82 23.67
CA GLN A 131 6.84 11.58 22.84
C GLN A 131 6.77 12.36 21.54
N MET A 132 5.61 12.39 20.84
CA MET A 132 5.42 13.16 19.60
C MET A 132 5.59 14.67 19.83
N ARG A 133 5.05 15.22 20.91
CA ARG A 133 5.23 16.62 21.28
C ARG A 133 6.70 16.92 21.60
N ARG A 134 7.38 16.01 22.30
CA ARG A 134 8.82 16.13 22.59
C ARG A 134 9.67 16.10 21.32
N MET A 135 9.24 15.38 20.29
CA MET A 135 9.86 15.39 18.95
C MET A 135 9.62 16.67 18.18
N GLY A 136 8.75 17.57 18.66
CA GLY A 136 8.38 18.80 17.95
C GLY A 136 7.55 18.59 16.70
N LEU A 137 6.76 17.53 16.63
CA LEU A 137 5.89 17.24 15.48
C LEU A 137 4.71 18.22 15.45
N SER A 138 4.39 18.72 14.27
CA SER A 138 3.46 19.82 14.02
C SER A 138 2.02 19.37 13.75
N TYR A 139 1.48 18.53 14.62
CA TYR A 139 0.11 18.03 14.47
C TYR A 139 -0.94 19.01 15.00
N ASP A 140 -2.06 19.11 14.30
CA ASP A 140 -3.26 19.76 14.78
C ASP A 140 -3.97 18.85 15.79
N TRP A 141 -3.62 18.98 17.07
CA TRP A 141 -4.21 18.19 18.15
C TRP A 141 -5.69 18.50 18.41
N ALA A 142 -6.26 19.57 17.85
CA ALA A 142 -7.69 19.86 17.96
C ALA A 142 -8.53 18.87 17.14
N THR A 143 -7.94 18.27 16.09
CA THR A 143 -8.57 17.27 15.25
C THR A 143 -8.31 15.83 15.72
N GLU A 144 -7.67 15.64 16.87
CA GLU A 144 -7.32 14.31 17.39
C GLU A 144 -8.53 13.39 17.52
N ILE A 145 -8.37 12.14 17.06
CA ILE A 145 -9.35 11.06 17.18
C ILE A 145 -8.76 9.83 17.85
N THR A 146 -9.63 9.04 18.49
CA THR A 146 -9.25 7.78 19.13
C THR A 146 -10.31 6.73 18.81
N THR A 147 -9.93 5.70 18.03
CA THR A 147 -10.91 4.77 17.45
C THR A 147 -11.68 3.96 18.49
N CYS A 148 -11.10 3.70 19.67
CA CYS A 148 -11.76 2.94 20.75
C CYS A 148 -12.73 3.77 21.61
N LEU A 149 -12.92 5.05 21.32
CA LEU A 149 -13.89 5.87 22.05
C LEU A 149 -15.27 5.84 21.36
N PRO A 150 -16.36 5.90 22.16
CA PRO A 150 -17.73 5.81 21.63
C PRO A 150 -18.10 6.89 20.61
N ASP A 151 -17.51 8.09 20.71
CA ASP A 151 -17.71 9.20 19.77
C ASP A 151 -17.12 8.93 18.38
N TYR A 152 -16.17 7.97 18.28
CA TYR A 152 -15.66 7.49 17.02
C TYR A 152 -16.36 6.21 16.57
N TYR A 153 -16.32 5.11 17.35
CA TYR A 153 -16.78 3.81 16.86
C TYR A 153 -18.30 3.73 16.66
N ARG A 154 -19.12 4.65 17.20
CA ARG A 154 -20.53 4.76 16.84
C ARG A 154 -20.74 4.90 15.33
N TRP A 155 -19.78 5.51 14.64
CA TRP A 155 -19.85 5.72 13.20
C TRP A 155 -19.45 4.46 12.42
N ASN A 156 -18.56 3.61 12.93
CA ASN A 156 -18.35 2.28 12.37
C ASN A 156 -19.63 1.46 12.41
N GLN A 157 -20.35 1.53 13.54
CA GLN A 157 -21.65 0.89 13.71
C GLN A 157 -22.69 1.45 12.74
N TRP A 158 -22.72 2.74 12.56
CA TRP A 158 -23.61 3.42 11.63
C TRP A 158 -23.31 2.99 10.18
N PHE A 159 -22.04 2.98 9.76
CA PHE A 159 -21.64 2.49 8.45
C PHE A 159 -22.03 1.03 8.23
N PHE A 160 -21.83 0.18 9.23
CA PHE A 160 -22.25 -1.21 9.16
C PHE A 160 -23.76 -1.34 8.90
N LEU A 161 -24.59 -0.57 9.60
CA LEU A 161 -26.04 -0.55 9.36
C LEU A 161 -26.37 -0.06 7.95
N LYS A 162 -25.71 1.00 7.45
CA LYS A 162 -25.91 1.49 6.08
C LYS A 162 -25.48 0.49 5.02
N MET A 163 -24.42 -0.24 5.25
CA MET A 163 -24.00 -1.35 4.39
C MET A 163 -24.98 -2.52 4.45
N TYR A 164 -25.52 -2.84 5.62
CA TYR A 164 -26.52 -3.87 5.79
C TYR A 164 -27.82 -3.51 5.05
N GLU A 165 -28.33 -2.29 5.17
CA GLU A 165 -29.49 -1.80 4.45
C GLU A 165 -29.34 -1.92 2.91
N ARG A 166 -28.11 -1.83 2.40
CA ARG A 166 -27.77 -1.96 0.96
C ARG A 166 -27.40 -3.39 0.54
N GLY A 167 -27.44 -4.36 1.45
CA GLY A 167 -27.03 -5.72 1.20
C GLY A 167 -25.53 -5.93 1.02
N LEU A 168 -24.72 -4.91 1.34
CA LEU A 168 -23.25 -5.00 1.34
C LEU A 168 -22.71 -5.73 2.57
N ALA A 169 -23.36 -5.56 3.73
CA ALA A 169 -23.07 -6.37 4.90
C ALA A 169 -24.04 -7.55 4.97
N TYR A 170 -23.51 -8.76 5.14
CA TYR A 170 -24.33 -9.98 5.20
C TYR A 170 -23.67 -11.03 6.08
N ARG A 171 -24.44 -12.03 6.48
CA ARG A 171 -24.01 -13.11 7.37
C ARG A 171 -24.15 -14.46 6.68
N LYS A 172 -23.11 -15.28 6.71
CA LYS A 172 -23.16 -16.67 6.21
C LYS A 172 -22.28 -17.59 7.01
N LYS A 173 -22.58 -18.91 6.95
CA LYS A 173 -21.67 -19.95 7.38
C LYS A 173 -20.63 -20.17 6.29
N SER A 174 -19.37 -20.11 6.66
CA SER A 174 -18.25 -20.25 5.72
C SER A 174 -17.06 -20.87 6.41
N LYS A 175 -16.18 -21.49 5.66
CA LYS A 175 -14.82 -21.79 6.11
C LYS A 175 -14.08 -20.46 6.29
N VAL A 176 -13.49 -20.27 7.44
CA VAL A 176 -12.75 -19.06 7.80
C VAL A 176 -11.38 -19.43 8.32
N ASN A 177 -10.44 -18.53 8.09
CA ASN A 177 -9.08 -18.66 8.60
C ASN A 177 -9.08 -18.38 10.10
N TRP A 178 -8.65 -19.35 10.89
CA TRP A 178 -8.56 -19.24 12.34
C TRP A 178 -7.11 -19.28 12.80
N CYS A 179 -6.68 -18.31 13.58
CA CYS A 179 -5.39 -18.38 14.23
C CYS A 179 -5.55 -18.97 15.66
N PRO A 180 -4.97 -20.14 15.95
CA PRO A 180 -5.09 -20.75 17.29
C PRO A 180 -4.40 -19.96 18.40
N GLN A 181 -3.37 -19.19 18.07
CA GLN A 181 -2.68 -18.32 19.03
C GLN A 181 -3.41 -16.98 19.22
N CYS A 182 -3.98 -16.39 18.17
CA CYS A 182 -4.85 -15.21 18.29
C CYS A 182 -6.21 -15.55 18.90
N GLN A 183 -6.66 -16.79 18.83
CA GLN A 183 -8.02 -17.24 19.21
C GLN A 183 -9.13 -16.43 18.50
N THR A 184 -8.94 -16.15 17.21
CA THR A 184 -9.91 -15.38 16.41
C THR A 184 -9.77 -15.68 14.93
N VAL A 185 -10.81 -15.32 14.17
CA VAL A 185 -10.83 -15.34 12.72
C VAL A 185 -9.88 -14.29 12.14
N LEU A 186 -9.23 -14.64 11.03
CA LEU A 186 -8.42 -13.77 10.22
C LEU A 186 -9.10 -13.50 8.88
N ALA A 187 -9.03 -12.29 8.37
CA ALA A 187 -9.33 -12.01 6.96
C ALA A 187 -8.28 -12.68 6.05
N ASN A 188 -8.62 -12.91 4.77
CA ASN A 188 -7.69 -13.59 3.84
C ASN A 188 -6.37 -12.84 3.71
N GLU A 189 -6.42 -11.52 3.72
CA GLU A 189 -5.27 -10.62 3.64
C GLU A 189 -4.36 -10.68 4.87
N GLN A 190 -4.85 -11.26 5.96
CA GLN A 190 -4.12 -11.46 7.22
C GLN A 190 -3.44 -12.84 7.30
N VAL A 191 -3.47 -13.60 6.21
CA VAL A 191 -2.79 -14.90 6.09
C VAL A 191 -1.66 -14.76 5.08
N ILE A 192 -0.42 -14.96 5.53
CA ILE A 192 0.78 -14.84 4.71
C ILE A 192 1.48 -16.19 4.65
N GLY A 193 1.51 -16.80 3.44
CA GLY A 193 2.15 -18.09 3.26
C GLY A 193 1.55 -19.23 4.10
N GLY A 194 0.26 -19.15 4.47
CA GLY A 194 -0.42 -20.12 5.36
C GLY A 194 -0.30 -19.82 6.84
N TYR A 195 0.43 -18.77 7.21
CA TYR A 195 0.64 -18.38 8.62
C TYR A 195 -0.11 -17.10 8.98
N CYS A 196 -0.33 -16.90 10.27
CA CYS A 196 -0.90 -15.67 10.80
C CYS A 196 0.09 -14.50 10.62
N TRP A 197 -0.34 -13.40 10.03
CA TRP A 197 0.47 -12.19 9.78
C TRP A 197 1.13 -11.57 11.03
N ARG A 198 0.65 -11.94 12.23
CA ARG A 198 1.21 -11.51 13.53
C ARG A 198 2.07 -12.56 14.20
N HIS A 199 1.84 -13.82 13.88
CA HIS A 199 2.53 -14.99 14.44
C HIS A 199 3.09 -15.78 13.27
N GLU A 200 4.29 -15.38 12.83
CA GLU A 200 4.94 -15.90 11.63
C GLU A 200 5.22 -17.42 11.67
N ASP A 201 5.14 -18.01 12.85
CA ASP A 201 5.36 -19.44 13.15
C ASP A 201 4.06 -20.22 13.47
N THR A 202 2.90 -19.55 13.41
CA THR A 202 1.61 -20.17 13.76
C THR A 202 0.79 -20.44 12.52
N PRO A 203 0.62 -21.71 12.10
CA PRO A 203 -0.24 -22.10 10.99
C PRO A 203 -1.68 -21.68 11.23
N VAL A 204 -2.36 -21.30 10.15
CA VAL A 204 -3.77 -20.93 10.18
C VAL A 204 -4.64 -22.14 9.94
N GLU A 205 -5.60 -22.40 10.84
CA GLU A 205 -6.58 -23.47 10.72
C GLU A 205 -7.80 -23.02 9.93
N GLN A 206 -8.47 -23.96 9.24
CA GLN A 206 -9.78 -23.71 8.63
C GLN A 206 -10.90 -24.17 9.58
N ARG A 207 -11.85 -23.27 9.89
CA ARG A 207 -13.00 -23.56 10.76
C ARG A 207 -14.31 -23.14 10.09
N ASP A 208 -15.35 -23.92 10.26
CA ASP A 208 -16.71 -23.58 9.79
C ASP A 208 -17.42 -22.72 10.84
N LEU A 209 -17.50 -21.41 10.58
CA LEU A 209 -18.15 -20.45 11.47
C LEU A 209 -19.15 -19.59 10.70
N THR A 210 -20.23 -19.19 11.37
CA THR A 210 -21.15 -18.18 10.84
C THR A 210 -20.62 -16.80 11.17
N GLN A 211 -20.33 -15.99 10.14
CA GLN A 211 -19.59 -14.74 10.23
C GLN A 211 -20.26 -13.62 9.45
N TRP A 212 -19.97 -12.38 9.79
CA TRP A 212 -20.34 -11.20 9.02
C TRP A 212 -19.26 -10.90 7.96
N PHE A 213 -19.74 -10.55 6.78
CA PHE A 213 -18.92 -10.21 5.61
C PHE A 213 -19.36 -8.87 5.02
N LEU A 214 -18.38 -8.14 4.44
CA LEU A 214 -18.63 -6.99 3.58
C LEU A 214 -18.34 -7.38 2.12
N ARG A 215 -19.27 -7.07 1.20
CA ARG A 215 -19.18 -7.40 -0.24
C ARG A 215 -18.20 -6.50 -0.98
N ILE A 216 -16.92 -6.54 -0.62
CA ILE A 216 -15.86 -5.81 -1.33
C ILE A 216 -15.76 -6.27 -2.80
N THR A 217 -16.13 -7.53 -3.09
CA THR A 217 -16.12 -8.09 -4.46
C THR A 217 -17.09 -7.37 -5.39
N GLN A 218 -18.13 -6.73 -4.86
CA GLN A 218 -19.06 -5.92 -5.67
C GLN A 218 -18.39 -4.68 -6.28
N TYR A 219 -17.27 -4.24 -5.70
CA TYR A 219 -16.46 -3.12 -6.17
C TYR A 219 -15.16 -3.57 -6.85
N ALA A 220 -15.00 -4.86 -7.16
CA ALA A 220 -13.74 -5.42 -7.67
C ALA A 220 -13.28 -4.75 -8.97
N ASP A 221 -14.19 -4.58 -9.96
CA ASP A 221 -13.86 -3.89 -11.21
C ASP A 221 -13.50 -2.43 -10.95
N GLU A 222 -14.30 -1.70 -10.17
CA GLU A 222 -14.02 -0.30 -9.88
C GLU A 222 -12.73 -0.09 -9.08
N LEU A 223 -12.38 -1.03 -8.19
CA LEU A 223 -11.10 -1.04 -7.49
C LEU A 223 -9.94 -1.31 -8.45
N LEU A 224 -10.13 -2.16 -9.44
CA LEU A 224 -9.10 -2.46 -10.44
C LEU A 224 -8.93 -1.29 -11.42
N ASP A 225 -10.03 -0.79 -12.00
CA ASP A 225 -10.02 0.30 -12.97
C ASP A 225 -9.42 1.58 -12.37
N GLY A 226 -9.74 1.88 -11.11
CA GLY A 226 -9.18 3.02 -10.38
C GLY A 226 -7.65 3.02 -10.33
N LEU A 227 -6.98 1.85 -10.35
CA LEU A 227 -5.51 1.78 -10.34
C LEU A 227 -4.86 2.40 -11.58
N THR A 228 -5.59 2.47 -12.70
CA THR A 228 -5.08 3.05 -13.96
C THR A 228 -4.94 4.56 -13.88
N THR A 229 -5.75 5.23 -13.05
CA THR A 229 -5.76 6.68 -12.87
C THR A 229 -4.93 7.16 -11.67
N MET A 230 -4.44 6.24 -10.85
CA MET A 230 -3.69 6.56 -9.62
C MET A 230 -2.19 6.70 -9.90
N GLU A 231 -1.81 7.64 -10.78
CA GLU A 231 -0.42 7.89 -11.17
C GLU A 231 0.48 8.31 -9.99
N GLY A 232 -0.08 8.98 -9.00
CA GLY A 232 0.61 9.39 -7.77
C GLY A 232 0.89 8.25 -6.77
N TRP A 233 0.45 7.01 -7.07
CA TRP A 233 0.72 5.84 -6.23
C TRP A 233 1.90 5.03 -6.79
N PRO A 234 2.77 4.48 -5.92
CA PRO A 234 3.88 3.63 -6.36
C PRO A 234 3.41 2.46 -7.21
N GLU A 235 4.07 2.22 -8.33
CA GLU A 235 3.76 1.12 -9.25
C GLU A 235 3.70 -0.24 -8.53
N LYS A 236 4.64 -0.47 -7.61
CA LYS A 236 4.66 -1.68 -6.77
C LYS A 236 3.33 -1.90 -6.03
N VAL A 237 2.75 -0.84 -5.44
CA VAL A 237 1.47 -0.93 -4.70
C VAL A 237 0.33 -1.23 -5.66
N ARG A 238 0.27 -0.53 -6.80
CA ARG A 238 -0.75 -0.75 -7.82
C ARG A 238 -0.72 -2.19 -8.35
N THR A 239 0.47 -2.69 -8.65
CA THR A 239 0.68 -4.09 -9.10
C THR A 239 0.26 -5.09 -8.02
N MET A 240 0.62 -4.86 -6.75
CA MET A 240 0.20 -5.72 -5.64
C MET A 240 -1.32 -5.78 -5.52
N GLN A 241 -2.01 -4.64 -5.63
CA GLN A 241 -3.47 -4.59 -5.56
C GLN A 241 -4.13 -5.25 -6.78
N ALA A 242 -3.63 -4.98 -8.00
CA ALA A 242 -4.13 -5.61 -9.21
C ALA A 242 -4.03 -7.14 -9.14
N ASN A 243 -2.87 -7.65 -8.72
CA ASN A 243 -2.66 -9.09 -8.54
C ASN A 243 -3.54 -9.67 -7.43
N TRP A 244 -3.82 -8.92 -6.36
CA TRP A 244 -4.69 -9.35 -5.26
C TRP A 244 -6.15 -9.40 -5.70
N ILE A 245 -6.63 -8.40 -6.43
CA ILE A 245 -7.97 -8.41 -7.03
C ILE A 245 -8.09 -9.56 -8.00
N GLY A 246 -7.09 -9.75 -8.87
CA GLY A 246 -6.91 -10.93 -9.71
C GLY A 246 -8.13 -11.20 -10.57
N ARG A 247 -8.53 -10.21 -11.39
CA ARG A 247 -9.60 -10.33 -12.37
C ARG A 247 -9.20 -11.33 -13.45
N SER A 248 -10.04 -12.31 -13.69
CA SER A 248 -9.85 -13.32 -14.74
C SER A 248 -11.12 -13.45 -15.58
N GLU A 249 -10.98 -13.26 -16.87
CA GLU A 249 -12.03 -13.52 -17.84
C GLU A 249 -11.95 -14.97 -18.29
N GLY A 250 -13.11 -15.61 -18.49
CA GLY A 250 -13.15 -17.01 -18.89
C GLY A 250 -14.58 -17.49 -19.07
N ALA A 251 -14.77 -18.78 -18.97
CA ALA A 251 -16.09 -19.39 -19.05
C ALA A 251 -16.27 -20.52 -18.01
N PHE A 252 -17.45 -20.62 -17.45
CA PHE A 252 -17.92 -21.89 -16.89
C PHE A 252 -18.31 -22.78 -18.03
N VAL A 253 -17.88 -24.06 -17.97
CA VAL A 253 -18.25 -25.09 -18.93
C VAL A 253 -18.71 -26.32 -18.16
N GLU A 254 -19.85 -26.91 -18.59
CA GLU A 254 -20.50 -28.03 -17.94
C GLU A 254 -20.19 -29.35 -18.65
N PHE A 255 -19.52 -30.25 -17.94
CA PHE A 255 -19.22 -31.61 -18.40
C PHE A 255 -20.24 -32.58 -17.80
N ARG A 256 -20.98 -33.29 -18.64
CA ARG A 256 -21.90 -34.31 -18.16
C ARG A 256 -21.15 -35.56 -17.72
N VAL A 257 -21.47 -36.10 -16.53
CA VAL A 257 -20.91 -37.36 -16.07
C VAL A 257 -21.52 -38.53 -16.84
N ALA A 258 -20.69 -39.38 -17.43
CA ALA A 258 -21.11 -40.58 -18.18
C ALA A 258 -20.89 -41.82 -17.29
N TRP A 259 -21.87 -42.76 -17.33
CA TRP A 259 -21.80 -44.00 -16.58
C TRP A 259 -21.30 -45.15 -17.46
N GLU A 260 -20.66 -46.18 -16.89
CA GLU A 260 -20.30 -47.38 -17.60
C GLU A 260 -21.56 -48.03 -18.20
N GLY A 261 -21.58 -48.23 -19.51
CA GLY A 261 -22.74 -48.83 -20.24
C GLY A 261 -23.58 -47.87 -21.05
N GLU A 262 -23.43 -46.53 -20.89
CA GLU A 262 -24.03 -45.57 -21.84
C GLU A 262 -23.32 -45.65 -23.19
N ALA A 263 -24.11 -45.60 -24.30
CA ALA A 263 -23.54 -45.55 -25.65
C ALA A 263 -22.66 -44.29 -25.82
N ASP A 264 -21.47 -44.43 -26.43
CA ASP A 264 -20.56 -43.33 -26.71
C ASP A 264 -21.21 -42.35 -27.70
N PRO A 265 -21.52 -41.07 -27.28
CA PRO A 265 -22.15 -40.13 -28.19
C PRO A 265 -21.26 -39.78 -29.41
N SER A 266 -19.93 -39.91 -29.29
CA SER A 266 -19.00 -39.64 -30.39
C SER A 266 -18.96 -40.73 -31.45
N ALA A 267 -19.47 -41.92 -31.14
CA ALA A 267 -19.56 -43.02 -32.10
C ALA A 267 -20.53 -42.68 -33.29
N ALA A 268 -21.58 -41.88 -33.00
CA ALA A 268 -22.52 -41.44 -34.03
C ALA A 268 -21.90 -40.44 -35.02
N LEU A 269 -20.96 -39.62 -34.55
CA LEU A 269 -20.27 -38.61 -35.37
C LEU A 269 -19.13 -39.21 -36.25
N ARG A 270 -18.55 -40.35 -35.80
CA ARG A 270 -17.48 -41.06 -36.55
C ARG A 270 -18.02 -41.88 -37.71
N ASP A 271 -19.29 -42.34 -37.67
CA ASP A 271 -19.88 -43.14 -38.73
C ASP A 271 -20.33 -42.31 -39.94
N ASP A 272 -20.63 -41.03 -39.75
CA ASP A 272 -21.00 -40.15 -40.87
C ASP A 272 -19.78 -39.72 -41.72
N ASN A 273 -18.57 -39.75 -41.20
CA ASN A 273 -17.34 -39.46 -41.94
C ASN A 273 -16.76 -40.67 -42.72
N LYS A 274 -17.32 -41.87 -42.59
CA LYS A 274 -16.87 -43.06 -43.33
C LYS A 274 -17.73 -43.47 -44.50
N LYS A 275 -18.85 -42.80 -44.80
CA LYS A 275 -19.74 -43.05 -45.95
C LYS A 275 -19.71 -41.87 -46.89
N GLY A 276 -18.64 -41.70 -47.61
CA GLY A 276 -18.50 -40.60 -48.54
C GLY A 276 -17.43 -40.75 -49.62
N ASP A 277 -17.22 -41.96 -50.17
CA ASP A 277 -16.56 -42.13 -51.47
C ASP A 277 -17.32 -43.16 -52.25
N ASP A 278 -18.33 -42.72 -53.00
CA ASP A 278 -18.69 -43.13 -54.33
C ASP A 278 -19.95 -42.33 -54.78
N ASP A 279 -19.81 -41.70 -55.97
CA ASP A 279 -20.84 -41.19 -56.88
C ASP A 279 -21.94 -40.25 -56.35
N ARG A 280 -21.76 -38.92 -56.63
CA ARG A 280 -22.70 -38.11 -57.44
C ARG A 280 -22.26 -36.67 -57.64
N GLU A 281 -22.10 -36.28 -58.89
CA GLU A 281 -22.00 -34.90 -59.34
C GLU A 281 -23.28 -34.10 -59.01
N GLY A 282 -23.08 -32.85 -58.58
CA GLY A 282 -24.07 -31.81 -58.83
C GLY A 282 -25.06 -31.53 -57.68
N LEU A 283 -24.79 -30.56 -56.88
CA LEU A 283 -25.66 -29.45 -56.49
C LEU A 283 -25.06 -28.75 -55.27
N GLY A 284 -24.64 -27.53 -55.47
CA GLY A 284 -24.12 -26.69 -54.41
C GLY A 284 -25.11 -26.50 -53.26
N ARG A 285 -24.71 -26.90 -52.08
CA ARG A 285 -25.34 -26.48 -50.83
C ARG A 285 -24.23 -25.83 -49.99
N GLU A 286 -24.39 -24.53 -49.77
CA GLU A 286 -23.68 -23.82 -48.73
C GLU A 286 -23.85 -24.61 -47.42
N ALA A 287 -22.73 -24.97 -46.79
CA ALA A 287 -22.74 -25.56 -45.45
C ALA A 287 -23.16 -24.44 -44.48
N GLY A 288 -24.37 -24.51 -43.98
CA GLY A 288 -24.84 -23.72 -42.86
C GLY A 288 -24.13 -24.13 -41.58
N PRO A 289 -24.01 -23.23 -40.56
CA PRO A 289 -23.32 -23.52 -39.34
C PRO A 289 -23.87 -24.77 -38.67
N SER A 290 -22.97 -25.65 -38.19
CA SER A 290 -23.30 -26.88 -37.48
C SER A 290 -24.21 -26.54 -36.27
N THR A 291 -25.35 -27.20 -36.22
CA THR A 291 -26.33 -27.01 -35.16
C THR A 291 -25.75 -27.54 -33.86
N PRO A 292 -25.76 -26.78 -32.75
CA PRO A 292 -25.29 -27.30 -31.44
C PRO A 292 -26.07 -28.59 -31.10
N LEU A 293 -25.35 -29.60 -30.58
CA LEU A 293 -25.96 -30.81 -30.04
C LEU A 293 -26.94 -30.40 -28.93
N ARG A 294 -28.25 -30.36 -29.24
CA ARG A 294 -29.28 -30.21 -28.21
C ARG A 294 -29.31 -31.49 -27.41
N PHE A 295 -28.79 -31.41 -26.20
CA PHE A 295 -29.05 -32.46 -25.20
C PHE A 295 -30.55 -32.48 -24.93
N ALA A 296 -31.22 -33.56 -25.30
CA ALA A 296 -32.64 -33.78 -24.98
C ALA A 296 -32.78 -33.72 -23.44
N GLN A 297 -33.63 -32.79 -22.96
CA GLN A 297 -34.12 -32.85 -21.59
C GLN A 297 -34.98 -34.14 -21.46
N ASP A 298 -34.35 -35.22 -21.00
CA ASP A 298 -35.09 -36.39 -20.58
C ASP A 298 -35.58 -36.11 -19.14
N ASP A 299 -36.91 -35.92 -19.02
CA ASP A 299 -37.67 -35.88 -17.80
C ASP A 299 -37.57 -37.24 -17.10
N ASN A 300 -36.48 -37.46 -16.34
CA ASN A 300 -36.41 -38.50 -15.33
C ASN A 300 -35.80 -37.96 -14.03
N GLN A 301 -36.62 -37.18 -13.30
CA GLN A 301 -36.45 -36.97 -11.89
C GLN A 301 -36.55 -38.30 -11.15
N LYS A 302 -35.41 -38.95 -10.94
CA LYS A 302 -35.10 -39.86 -9.83
C LYS A 302 -33.73 -40.51 -10.06
N ASN A 303 -32.67 -39.76 -9.83
CA ASN A 303 -31.40 -40.33 -9.36
C ASN A 303 -30.51 -39.22 -8.80
N ASN A 304 -29.97 -39.47 -7.63
CA ASN A 304 -29.09 -38.60 -6.85
C ASN A 304 -28.12 -37.73 -7.64
N GLY A 305 -28.26 -36.45 -7.59
CA GLY A 305 -27.39 -35.26 -7.63
C GLY A 305 -25.99 -35.19 -8.27
N ALA A 306 -25.57 -36.16 -9.07
CA ALA A 306 -24.21 -36.27 -9.61
C ALA A 306 -24.20 -36.29 -11.16
N GLY A 307 -24.96 -35.40 -11.81
CA GLY A 307 -25.05 -35.37 -13.27
C GLY A 307 -24.07 -34.51 -14.03
N VAL A 308 -23.56 -33.40 -13.44
CA VAL A 308 -22.80 -32.38 -14.14
C VAL A 308 -21.62 -31.91 -13.31
N ILE A 309 -20.45 -31.73 -13.93
CA ILE A 309 -19.27 -31.12 -13.37
C ILE A 309 -19.07 -29.78 -14.07
N THR A 310 -19.15 -28.68 -13.35
CA THR A 310 -18.89 -27.36 -13.89
C THR A 310 -17.41 -27.03 -13.67
N VAL A 311 -16.67 -26.70 -14.72
CA VAL A 311 -15.28 -26.22 -14.66
C VAL A 311 -15.23 -24.74 -14.98
N PHE A 312 -14.30 -24.01 -14.34
CA PHE A 312 -13.93 -22.67 -14.76
C PHE A 312 -12.61 -22.72 -15.51
N THR A 313 -12.58 -22.11 -16.70
CA THR A 313 -11.35 -21.99 -17.49
C THR A 313 -11.21 -20.59 -18.07
N THR A 314 -10.00 -20.05 -18.05
CA THR A 314 -9.61 -18.84 -18.80
C THR A 314 -9.23 -19.20 -20.25
N ARG A 315 -8.97 -20.49 -20.52
CA ARG A 315 -8.48 -21.03 -21.79
C ARG A 315 -9.49 -22.01 -22.39
N VAL A 316 -10.71 -21.53 -22.66
CA VAL A 316 -11.73 -22.36 -23.35
C VAL A 316 -11.29 -22.77 -24.75
N ASP A 317 -10.40 -22.02 -25.40
CA ASP A 317 -9.74 -22.33 -26.66
C ASP A 317 -8.97 -23.66 -26.64
N THR A 318 -8.50 -24.10 -25.48
CA THR A 318 -7.77 -25.36 -25.36
C THR A 318 -8.65 -26.58 -25.07
N ILE A 319 -9.98 -26.46 -25.05
CA ILE A 319 -10.90 -27.50 -24.59
C ILE A 319 -10.86 -28.79 -25.43
N PHE A 320 -10.49 -28.71 -26.72
CA PHE A 320 -10.26 -29.88 -27.56
C PHE A 320 -9.04 -30.69 -27.14
N GLY A 321 -8.09 -30.08 -26.41
CA GLY A 321 -6.94 -30.74 -25.79
C GLY A 321 -7.20 -31.26 -24.38
N ALA A 322 -8.44 -31.16 -23.90
CA ALA A 322 -8.80 -31.71 -22.60
C ALA A 322 -8.79 -33.25 -22.63
N THR A 323 -7.88 -33.85 -21.88
CA THR A 323 -7.67 -35.31 -21.80
C THR A 323 -8.11 -35.91 -20.48
N SER A 324 -8.48 -35.11 -19.51
CA SER A 324 -9.15 -35.51 -18.27
C SER A 324 -9.93 -34.34 -17.64
N VAL A 325 -10.90 -34.65 -16.78
CA VAL A 325 -11.48 -33.71 -15.82
C VAL A 325 -10.96 -34.07 -14.45
N GLN A 326 -10.43 -33.09 -13.71
CA GLN A 326 -9.85 -33.33 -12.39
C GLN A 326 -10.62 -32.56 -11.32
N LEU A 327 -10.89 -33.24 -10.22
CA LEU A 327 -11.67 -32.74 -9.08
C LEU A 327 -10.78 -32.54 -7.85
N ALA A 328 -11.07 -31.52 -7.10
CA ALA A 328 -10.54 -31.41 -5.74
C ALA A 328 -11.05 -32.54 -4.84
N PRO A 329 -10.29 -33.02 -3.87
CA PRO A 329 -10.73 -34.05 -2.95
C PRO A 329 -12.01 -33.69 -2.20
N GLU A 330 -12.24 -32.42 -1.89
CA GLU A 330 -13.44 -31.93 -1.19
C GLU A 330 -14.63 -31.65 -2.12
N HIS A 331 -14.49 -31.81 -3.43
CA HIS A 331 -15.53 -31.51 -4.39
C HIS A 331 -16.78 -32.40 -4.14
N PRO A 332 -18.04 -31.86 -4.19
CA PRO A 332 -19.25 -32.63 -3.90
C PRO A 332 -19.39 -33.90 -4.75
N VAL A 333 -19.04 -33.84 -6.04
CA VAL A 333 -19.08 -34.99 -6.94
C VAL A 333 -18.05 -36.04 -6.54
N ALA A 334 -16.83 -35.64 -6.12
CA ALA A 334 -15.82 -36.57 -5.62
C ALA A 334 -16.29 -37.30 -4.36
N LYS A 335 -16.91 -36.59 -3.41
CA LYS A 335 -17.52 -37.16 -2.21
C LYS A 335 -18.66 -38.11 -2.54
N GLY A 336 -19.53 -37.74 -3.50
CA GLY A 336 -20.59 -38.60 -3.95
C GLY A 336 -20.08 -39.91 -4.58
N PHE A 337 -18.96 -39.91 -5.27
CA PHE A 337 -18.28 -41.10 -5.76
C PHE A 337 -17.73 -41.98 -4.62
N ALA A 338 -17.21 -41.35 -3.59
CA ALA A 338 -16.66 -42.02 -2.41
C ALA A 338 -17.73 -42.73 -1.54
N GLU A 339 -18.97 -42.28 -1.58
CA GLU A 339 -20.07 -42.93 -0.85
C GLU A 339 -20.29 -44.40 -1.26
N THR A 340 -19.87 -44.78 -2.47
CA THR A 340 -20.02 -46.11 -3.04
C THR A 340 -18.71 -46.85 -3.35
N ASP A 341 -17.57 -46.20 -3.05
CA ASP A 341 -16.24 -46.73 -3.31
C ASP A 341 -15.28 -46.44 -2.15
N GLU A 342 -15.07 -47.43 -1.25
CA GLU A 342 -14.20 -47.29 -0.08
C GLU A 342 -12.76 -46.95 -0.43
N ARG A 343 -12.26 -47.38 -1.61
CA ARG A 343 -10.90 -47.01 -2.10
C ARG A 343 -10.83 -45.53 -2.35
N LEU A 344 -11.80 -44.95 -3.05
CA LEU A 344 -11.84 -43.53 -3.30
C LEU A 344 -12.00 -42.71 -1.99
N ALA A 345 -12.77 -43.21 -1.03
CA ALA A 345 -12.90 -42.56 0.27
C ALA A 345 -11.55 -42.43 1.00
N GLY A 346 -10.77 -43.54 1.06
CA GLY A 346 -9.44 -43.53 1.68
C GLY A 346 -8.43 -42.58 0.96
N GLU A 347 -8.41 -42.63 -0.37
CA GLU A 347 -7.54 -41.74 -1.16
C GLU A 347 -7.91 -40.26 -0.98
N ILE A 348 -9.19 -39.91 -0.91
CA ILE A 348 -9.65 -38.54 -0.66
C ILE A 348 -9.19 -38.07 0.72
N GLU A 349 -9.31 -38.88 1.76
CA GLU A 349 -8.86 -38.53 3.11
C GLU A 349 -7.35 -38.28 3.14
N GLU A 350 -6.57 -39.13 2.47
CA GLU A 350 -5.11 -38.96 2.36
C GLU A 350 -4.73 -37.68 1.62
N MET A 351 -5.39 -37.39 0.49
CA MET A 351 -5.15 -36.15 -0.29
C MET A 351 -5.50 -34.90 0.51
N ILE A 352 -6.60 -34.89 1.27
CA ILE A 352 -6.98 -33.79 2.16
C ILE A 352 -5.91 -33.60 3.24
N ALA A 353 -5.39 -34.69 3.82
CA ALA A 353 -4.30 -34.61 4.79
C ALA A 353 -3.02 -34.04 4.17
N GLN A 354 -2.65 -34.47 2.96
CA GLN A 354 -1.50 -33.93 2.22
C GLN A 354 -1.66 -32.44 1.91
N GLN A 355 -2.81 -32.01 1.44
CA GLN A 355 -3.09 -30.58 1.21
C GLN A 355 -3.01 -29.77 2.51
N THR A 356 -3.50 -30.32 3.63
CA THR A 356 -3.43 -29.66 4.92
C THR A 356 -1.98 -29.46 5.35
N LEU A 357 -1.15 -30.51 5.26
CA LEU A 357 0.28 -30.42 5.59
C LEU A 357 1.03 -29.45 4.66
N ALA A 358 0.74 -29.45 3.35
CA ALA A 358 1.35 -28.51 2.41
C ALA A 358 0.93 -27.06 2.68
N ARG A 359 -0.32 -26.83 3.09
CA ARG A 359 -0.80 -25.51 3.55
C ARG A 359 -0.08 -25.07 4.81
N GLU A 360 0.08 -25.98 5.78
CA GLU A 360 0.82 -25.72 7.01
C GLU A 360 2.30 -25.42 6.75
N ALA A 361 2.90 -26.06 5.76
CA ALA A 361 4.27 -25.81 5.34
C ALA A 361 4.42 -24.53 4.47
N GLY A 362 3.30 -23.93 4.04
CA GLY A 362 3.33 -22.75 3.14
C GLY A 362 3.75 -23.05 1.71
N ASP A 363 3.79 -24.32 1.30
CA ASP A 363 4.24 -24.80 0.00
C ASP A 363 3.22 -25.65 -0.74
N ILE A 364 2.02 -25.12 -0.93
CA ILE A 364 0.97 -25.78 -1.73
C ILE A 364 1.41 -25.93 -3.19
N GLY A 365 2.19 -25.00 -3.72
CA GLY A 365 2.69 -25.04 -5.09
C GLY A 365 3.70 -26.15 -5.35
N GLY A 366 4.46 -26.51 -4.33
CA GLY A 366 5.49 -27.58 -4.36
C GLY A 366 4.99 -28.96 -3.99
N ILE A 367 3.67 -29.13 -3.74
CA ILE A 367 3.12 -30.45 -3.41
C ILE A 367 3.36 -31.45 -4.54
N GLU A 368 3.91 -32.63 -4.20
CA GLU A 368 4.01 -33.72 -5.17
C GLU A 368 2.62 -34.09 -5.67
N LYS A 369 2.41 -34.01 -6.99
CA LYS A 369 1.10 -34.22 -7.59
C LYS A 369 0.70 -35.69 -7.46
N HIS A 370 -0.33 -35.93 -6.69
CA HIS A 370 -0.95 -37.24 -6.49
C HIS A 370 -2.41 -37.20 -6.94
N GLY A 371 -2.87 -38.28 -7.58
CA GLY A 371 -4.24 -38.39 -8.01
C GLY A 371 -4.71 -39.84 -8.17
N VAL A 372 -6.02 -40.05 -8.11
CA VAL A 372 -6.66 -41.32 -8.28
C VAL A 372 -7.72 -41.28 -9.37
N ALA A 373 -7.69 -42.26 -10.27
CA ALA A 373 -8.71 -42.41 -11.28
C ALA A 373 -10.00 -42.91 -10.64
N THR A 374 -11.12 -42.28 -10.96
CA THR A 374 -12.44 -42.66 -10.43
C THR A 374 -13.06 -43.83 -11.17
N GLY A 375 -12.53 -44.24 -12.34
CA GLY A 375 -13.18 -45.19 -13.25
C GLY A 375 -14.41 -44.64 -13.99
N ARG A 376 -14.71 -43.36 -13.80
CA ARG A 376 -15.84 -42.65 -14.45
C ARG A 376 -15.34 -41.66 -15.49
N PHE A 377 -16.26 -41.23 -16.35
CA PHE A 377 -15.94 -40.33 -17.47
C PHE A 377 -16.83 -39.09 -17.43
N ALA A 378 -16.28 -38.00 -17.97
CA ALA A 378 -17.02 -36.79 -18.28
C ALA A 378 -17.09 -36.61 -19.81
N VAL A 379 -18.16 -36.05 -20.32
CA VAL A 379 -18.36 -35.84 -21.76
C VAL A 379 -17.96 -34.37 -22.03
N ASN A 380 -16.99 -34.17 -22.90
CA ASN A 380 -16.59 -32.84 -23.36
C ASN A 380 -17.73 -32.27 -24.26
N PRO A 381 -18.33 -31.15 -23.88
CA PRO A 381 -19.52 -30.63 -24.58
C PRO A 381 -19.23 -30.07 -25.98
N PHE A 382 -17.94 -29.81 -26.33
CA PHE A 382 -17.56 -29.26 -27.62
C PHE A 382 -17.40 -30.33 -28.71
N ASN A 383 -16.88 -31.52 -28.34
CA ASN A 383 -16.59 -32.59 -29.31
C ASN A 383 -17.28 -33.91 -28.99
N GLY A 384 -17.98 -34.03 -27.85
CA GLY A 384 -18.67 -35.24 -27.44
C GLY A 384 -17.74 -36.35 -26.92
N GLU A 385 -16.44 -36.14 -26.83
CA GLU A 385 -15.49 -37.16 -26.37
C GLU A 385 -15.62 -37.42 -24.87
N ARG A 386 -15.38 -38.69 -24.50
CA ARG A 386 -15.32 -39.11 -23.11
C ARG A 386 -13.93 -38.97 -22.56
N VAL A 387 -13.74 -38.12 -21.54
CA VAL A 387 -12.49 -37.93 -20.83
C VAL A 387 -12.58 -38.50 -19.42
N PRO A 388 -11.56 -39.21 -18.89
CA PRO A 388 -11.61 -39.80 -17.56
C PRO A 388 -11.70 -38.74 -16.46
N ILE A 389 -12.42 -39.04 -15.38
CA ILE A 389 -12.49 -38.20 -14.18
C ILE A 389 -11.45 -38.67 -13.18
N TRP A 390 -10.63 -37.74 -12.71
CA TRP A 390 -9.60 -37.95 -11.67
C TRP A 390 -9.91 -37.10 -10.45
N ILE A 391 -9.46 -37.56 -9.27
CA ILE A 391 -9.39 -36.73 -8.06
C ILE A 391 -7.91 -36.47 -7.81
N ALA A 392 -7.52 -35.22 -7.60
CA ALA A 392 -6.10 -34.84 -7.53
C ALA A 392 -5.83 -33.84 -6.39
N ASN A 393 -4.73 -34.07 -5.65
CA ASN A 393 -4.36 -33.28 -4.46
C ASN A 393 -3.85 -31.85 -4.76
N TYR A 394 -3.56 -31.50 -6.00
CA TYR A 394 -3.14 -30.15 -6.36
C TYR A 394 -4.31 -29.26 -6.84
N ILE A 395 -5.52 -29.82 -6.96
CA ILE A 395 -6.74 -29.09 -7.24
C ILE A 395 -7.34 -28.61 -5.93
N LEU A 396 -7.62 -27.32 -5.83
CA LEU A 396 -8.13 -26.71 -4.61
C LEU A 396 -9.63 -26.45 -4.72
N ALA A 397 -10.38 -26.86 -3.72
CA ALA A 397 -11.84 -26.67 -3.67
C ALA A 397 -12.24 -25.18 -3.60
N ASP A 398 -11.36 -24.32 -3.08
CA ASP A 398 -11.61 -22.89 -2.90
C ASP A 398 -11.26 -22.05 -4.14
N TYR A 399 -10.73 -22.67 -5.21
CA TYR A 399 -10.40 -22.00 -6.46
C TYR A 399 -11.36 -22.41 -7.58
N GLY A 400 -12.03 -21.45 -8.21
CA GLY A 400 -13.02 -21.69 -9.23
C GLY A 400 -14.19 -22.52 -8.70
N THR A 401 -14.45 -23.66 -9.34
CA THR A 401 -15.49 -24.64 -8.95
C THR A 401 -14.93 -25.81 -8.15
N GLY A 402 -13.62 -25.86 -7.90
CA GLY A 402 -12.96 -27.06 -7.37
C GLY A 402 -12.83 -28.19 -8.41
N ALA A 403 -13.04 -27.88 -9.68
CA ALA A 403 -12.89 -28.79 -10.82
C ALA A 403 -12.19 -28.07 -11.98
N ILE A 404 -11.33 -28.80 -12.70
CA ILE A 404 -10.66 -28.29 -13.90
C ILE A 404 -10.79 -29.27 -15.06
N MET A 405 -10.77 -28.77 -16.29
CA MET A 405 -10.42 -29.55 -17.46
C MET A 405 -8.89 -29.56 -17.56
N SER A 406 -8.27 -30.72 -17.63
CA SER A 406 -6.83 -30.88 -17.76
C SER A 406 -6.41 -30.84 -19.22
N VAL A 407 -5.51 -29.91 -19.53
CA VAL A 407 -4.98 -29.65 -20.89
C VAL A 407 -3.46 -29.79 -20.93
N PRO A 408 -2.89 -31.00 -20.84
CA PRO A 408 -1.48 -31.24 -20.57
C PRO A 408 -0.52 -30.62 -21.60
N ALA A 409 -0.92 -30.43 -22.84
CA ALA A 409 -0.07 -29.80 -23.83
C ALA A 409 0.07 -28.27 -23.64
N HIS A 410 -0.77 -27.64 -22.77
CA HIS A 410 -0.87 -26.21 -22.62
C HIS A 410 -0.90 -25.70 -21.16
N ASP A 411 -0.64 -26.58 -20.17
CA ASP A 411 -0.49 -26.25 -18.75
C ASP A 411 0.62 -27.11 -18.14
N GLU A 412 1.59 -26.49 -17.45
CA GLU A 412 2.75 -27.18 -16.86
C GLU A 412 2.35 -28.19 -15.78
N ARG A 413 1.38 -27.86 -14.96
CA ARG A 413 0.92 -28.75 -13.86
C ARG A 413 0.18 -29.96 -14.42
N ASP A 414 -0.63 -29.75 -15.43
CA ASP A 414 -1.34 -30.82 -16.13
C ASP A 414 -0.39 -31.72 -16.91
N PHE A 415 0.67 -31.12 -17.51
CA PHE A 415 1.72 -31.85 -18.21
C PHE A 415 2.49 -32.81 -17.28
N GLU A 416 2.88 -32.32 -16.08
CA GLU A 416 3.53 -33.15 -15.08
C GLU A 416 2.63 -34.29 -14.61
N PHE A 417 1.35 -33.97 -14.33
CA PHE A 417 0.38 -34.96 -13.92
C PHE A 417 0.13 -36.02 -15.00
N ALA A 418 -0.11 -35.60 -16.22
CA ALA A 418 -0.36 -36.49 -17.35
C ALA A 418 0.86 -37.39 -17.64
N THR A 419 2.07 -36.84 -17.55
CA THR A 419 3.33 -37.60 -17.70
C THR A 419 3.46 -38.66 -16.60
N LYS A 420 3.17 -38.30 -15.34
CA LYS A 420 3.25 -39.22 -14.19
C LYS A 420 2.28 -40.38 -14.31
N TYR A 421 1.05 -40.14 -14.79
CA TYR A 421 -0.02 -41.17 -14.82
C TYR A 421 -0.24 -41.76 -16.22
N GLY A 422 0.58 -41.38 -17.21
CA GLY A 422 0.50 -41.90 -18.58
C GLY A 422 -0.79 -41.49 -19.29
N LEU A 423 -1.33 -40.32 -19.02
CA LEU A 423 -2.51 -39.78 -19.72
C LEU A 423 -2.09 -39.22 -21.09
N GLU A 424 -3.06 -39.15 -22.00
CA GLU A 424 -2.85 -38.56 -23.32
C GLU A 424 -2.42 -37.09 -23.18
N ILE A 425 -1.48 -36.64 -24.04
CA ILE A 425 -1.07 -35.24 -24.17
C ILE A 425 -1.41 -34.83 -25.59
N ARG A 426 -2.45 -34.00 -25.74
CA ARG A 426 -2.99 -33.60 -27.04
C ARG A 426 -2.73 -32.12 -27.26
N ARG A 427 -1.97 -31.80 -28.31
CA ARG A 427 -1.70 -30.42 -28.73
C ARG A 427 -2.89 -29.85 -29.48
N VAL A 428 -3.37 -28.67 -29.11
CA VAL A 428 -4.44 -27.95 -29.80
C VAL A 428 -4.13 -26.48 -30.03
N VAL A 429 -2.95 -26.04 -29.62
CA VAL A 429 -2.42 -24.70 -29.90
C VAL A 429 -0.99 -24.82 -30.41
N ALA A 430 -0.65 -24.05 -31.42
CA ALA A 430 0.68 -23.97 -32.03
C ALA A 430 1.00 -22.52 -32.44
N PRO A 431 2.28 -22.16 -32.65
CA PRO A 431 2.65 -20.83 -33.18
C PRO A 431 2.05 -20.50 -34.54
N ASN A 432 1.85 -21.52 -35.39
CA ASN A 432 1.15 -21.43 -36.68
C ASN A 432 0.54 -22.78 -37.06
N VAL A 433 -0.35 -22.79 -38.02
CA VAL A 433 -1.12 -23.99 -38.45
C VAL A 433 -0.23 -25.06 -39.09
N ASP A 434 0.88 -24.67 -39.71
CA ASP A 434 1.76 -25.53 -40.52
C ASP A 434 2.94 -26.07 -39.72
N GLU A 435 3.04 -25.80 -38.40
CA GLU A 435 4.17 -26.18 -37.58
C GLU A 435 4.15 -27.69 -37.24
N ASP A 436 5.19 -28.40 -37.68
CA ASP A 436 5.34 -29.84 -37.49
C ASP A 436 5.49 -30.18 -35.97
N GLU A 437 4.80 -31.24 -35.52
CA GLU A 437 4.83 -31.71 -34.13
C GLU A 437 6.24 -31.97 -33.58
N ALA A 438 7.17 -32.35 -34.46
CA ALA A 438 8.53 -32.76 -34.09
C ALA A 438 9.41 -31.61 -33.55
N GLY A 439 9.03 -30.35 -33.73
CA GLY A 439 9.81 -29.15 -33.37
C GLY A 439 9.36 -28.42 -32.13
N LEU A 440 8.14 -28.63 -31.68
CA LEU A 440 7.55 -27.84 -30.59
C LEU A 440 7.78 -28.50 -29.21
N ARG A 441 8.39 -27.76 -28.31
CA ARG A 441 8.54 -28.20 -26.91
C ARG A 441 7.22 -28.08 -26.15
N LEU A 442 6.72 -29.19 -25.61
CA LEU A 442 5.54 -29.20 -24.73
C LEU A 442 5.95 -29.05 -23.25
N PRO A 443 5.12 -28.43 -22.39
CA PRO A 443 3.87 -27.76 -22.77
C PRO A 443 4.13 -26.44 -23.52
N TYR A 444 3.27 -26.10 -24.49
CA TYR A 444 3.31 -24.85 -25.21
C TYR A 444 2.29 -23.86 -24.61
N MET A 445 2.79 -22.77 -24.03
CA MET A 445 2.01 -21.80 -23.25
C MET A 445 1.60 -20.54 -24.05
N GLY A 446 1.93 -20.47 -25.36
CA GLY A 446 1.68 -19.27 -26.19
C GLY A 446 0.19 -18.96 -26.32
N GLU A 447 -0.30 -17.99 -25.55
CA GLU A 447 -1.68 -17.52 -25.58
C GLU A 447 -1.86 -16.37 -26.58
N ASP A 448 -0.99 -15.38 -26.52
CA ASP A 448 -1.13 -14.14 -27.31
C ASP A 448 -0.82 -14.34 -28.80
N GLU A 449 0.05 -15.27 -29.15
CA GLU A 449 0.55 -15.50 -30.51
C GLU A 449 0.14 -16.87 -31.08
N GLY A 450 -0.62 -17.67 -30.33
CA GLY A 450 -1.01 -19.03 -30.70
C GLY A 450 -2.21 -19.07 -31.64
N VAL A 451 -2.26 -20.11 -32.46
CA VAL A 451 -3.40 -20.48 -33.31
C VAL A 451 -3.88 -21.88 -32.96
N LEU A 452 -5.17 -22.13 -33.10
CA LEU A 452 -5.76 -23.43 -32.82
C LEU A 452 -5.41 -24.42 -33.93
N VAL A 453 -5.03 -25.65 -33.51
CA VAL A 453 -4.83 -26.82 -34.36
C VAL A 453 -5.69 -27.96 -33.80
N ASP A 454 -6.08 -28.93 -34.62
CA ASP A 454 -6.88 -30.10 -34.23
C ASP A 454 -8.10 -29.76 -33.32
N SER A 455 -8.70 -28.60 -33.55
CA SER A 455 -9.79 -28.03 -32.76
C SER A 455 -11.11 -27.97 -33.55
N GLY A 456 -11.36 -28.91 -34.46
CA GLY A 456 -12.56 -28.97 -35.24
C GLY A 456 -12.79 -27.72 -36.13
N GLU A 457 -13.94 -27.12 -36.04
CA GLU A 457 -14.29 -25.91 -36.80
C GLU A 457 -13.51 -24.66 -36.37
N TRP A 458 -12.81 -24.68 -35.22
CA TRP A 458 -12.04 -23.57 -34.69
C TRP A 458 -10.55 -23.61 -35.13
N THR A 459 -10.17 -24.68 -35.88
CA THR A 459 -8.76 -24.82 -36.35
C THR A 459 -8.38 -23.68 -37.27
N GLY A 460 -7.23 -23.02 -36.96
CA GLY A 460 -6.70 -21.87 -37.70
C GLY A 460 -7.11 -20.51 -37.11
N GLU A 461 -8.00 -20.46 -36.12
CA GLU A 461 -8.29 -19.23 -35.42
C GLU A 461 -7.19 -18.86 -34.41
N SER A 462 -7.00 -17.56 -34.15
CA SER A 462 -6.14 -17.12 -33.06
C SER A 462 -6.75 -17.51 -31.71
N CYS A 463 -5.89 -17.81 -30.72
CA CYS A 463 -6.39 -18.19 -29.38
C CYS A 463 -7.33 -17.14 -28.77
N LEU A 464 -7.02 -15.84 -28.91
CA LEU A 464 -7.83 -14.76 -28.35
C LEU A 464 -9.23 -14.67 -29.01
N GLU A 465 -9.30 -14.74 -30.33
CA GLU A 465 -10.61 -14.75 -31.03
C GLU A 465 -11.42 -16.01 -30.72
N ALA A 466 -10.74 -17.16 -30.64
CA ALA A 466 -11.37 -18.42 -30.34
C ALA A 466 -11.95 -18.44 -28.91
N GLN A 467 -11.28 -17.88 -27.91
CA GLN A 467 -11.79 -17.78 -26.54
C GLN A 467 -13.14 -17.07 -26.49
N GLU A 468 -13.27 -15.94 -27.15
CA GLU A 468 -14.52 -15.18 -27.18
C GLU A 468 -15.65 -15.95 -27.92
N LYS A 469 -15.34 -16.45 -29.11
CA LYS A 469 -16.32 -17.17 -29.95
C LYS A 469 -16.76 -18.49 -29.29
N MET A 470 -15.84 -19.26 -28.73
CA MET A 470 -16.14 -20.54 -28.08
C MET A 470 -16.90 -20.35 -26.78
N ALA A 471 -16.63 -19.31 -26.01
CA ALA A 471 -17.42 -18.97 -24.83
C ALA A 471 -18.85 -18.56 -25.20
N ALA A 472 -19.02 -17.80 -26.30
CA ALA A 472 -20.33 -17.47 -26.85
C ALA A 472 -21.09 -18.70 -27.39
N PHE A 473 -20.40 -19.62 -28.06
CA PHE A 473 -20.94 -20.90 -28.54
C PHE A 473 -21.43 -21.77 -27.36
N ALA A 474 -20.63 -21.89 -26.29
CA ALA A 474 -21.02 -22.63 -25.08
C ALA A 474 -22.28 -22.06 -24.43
N LYS A 475 -22.41 -20.72 -24.41
CA LYS A 475 -23.59 -20.02 -23.93
C LYS A 475 -24.82 -20.30 -24.81
N ALA A 476 -24.67 -20.24 -26.12
CA ALA A 476 -25.74 -20.49 -27.08
C ALA A 476 -26.20 -21.97 -27.00
N GLY A 477 -25.27 -22.89 -26.75
CA GLY A 477 -25.52 -24.32 -26.57
C GLY A 477 -26.11 -24.68 -25.19
N GLY A 478 -26.14 -23.76 -24.25
CA GLY A 478 -26.70 -23.98 -22.92
C GLY A 478 -25.81 -24.85 -21.99
N PHE A 479 -24.55 -25.07 -22.34
CA PHE A 479 -23.58 -25.85 -21.55
C PHE A 479 -22.40 -25.04 -21.04
N GLY A 480 -22.47 -23.71 -21.12
CA GLY A 480 -21.47 -22.83 -20.55
C GLY A 480 -21.94 -21.39 -20.41
N THR A 481 -21.17 -20.60 -19.70
CA THR A 481 -21.46 -19.17 -19.46
C THR A 481 -20.15 -18.39 -19.40
N PRO A 482 -19.93 -17.41 -20.32
CA PRO A 482 -18.85 -16.44 -20.17
C PRO A 482 -18.96 -15.76 -18.81
N THR A 483 -17.86 -15.64 -18.12
CA THR A 483 -17.87 -15.08 -16.76
C THR A 483 -16.57 -14.40 -16.43
N VAL A 484 -16.64 -13.48 -15.48
CA VAL A 484 -15.49 -12.86 -14.85
C VAL A 484 -15.41 -13.35 -13.41
N THR A 485 -14.25 -13.78 -13.00
CA THR A 485 -13.98 -14.19 -11.63
C THR A 485 -12.88 -13.34 -11.02
N TYR A 486 -12.83 -13.29 -9.68
CA TYR A 486 -11.85 -12.54 -8.93
C TYR A 486 -11.20 -13.43 -7.87
N ARG A 487 -9.88 -13.22 -7.64
CA ARG A 487 -9.22 -13.80 -6.47
C ARG A 487 -9.69 -13.13 -5.18
N LEU A 488 -9.96 -11.84 -5.25
CA LEU A 488 -10.53 -11.06 -4.16
C LEU A 488 -11.77 -11.78 -3.61
N LYS A 489 -11.82 -11.96 -2.31
CA LYS A 489 -12.97 -12.52 -1.58
C LYS A 489 -13.62 -11.44 -0.74
N ASP A 490 -14.90 -11.64 -0.41
CA ASP A 490 -15.58 -10.73 0.51
C ASP A 490 -14.87 -10.64 1.85
N TRP A 491 -14.81 -9.44 2.39
CA TRP A 491 -14.09 -9.15 3.62
C TRP A 491 -14.84 -9.65 4.84
N GLY A 492 -14.30 -10.67 5.50
CA GLY A 492 -14.84 -11.19 6.77
C GLY A 492 -14.50 -10.26 7.93
N VAL A 493 -15.53 -9.63 8.50
CA VAL A 493 -15.32 -8.60 9.53
C VAL A 493 -15.57 -9.06 10.96
N SER A 494 -16.12 -10.26 11.18
CA SER A 494 -16.36 -10.78 12.53
C SER A 494 -15.07 -11.15 13.25
N ARG A 495 -14.91 -10.73 14.52
CA ARG A 495 -13.82 -11.13 15.41
C ARG A 495 -14.38 -11.56 16.76
N GLN A 496 -13.96 -12.71 17.24
CA GLN A 496 -14.34 -13.26 18.55
C GLN A 496 -13.47 -12.62 19.62
N ARG A 497 -13.57 -11.28 19.75
CA ARG A 497 -12.74 -10.46 20.62
C ARG A 497 -13.58 -9.45 21.39
N TYR A 498 -13.06 -9.03 22.53
CA TYR A 498 -13.67 -7.98 23.35
C TYR A 498 -13.30 -6.59 22.83
N TRP A 499 -12.00 -6.35 22.60
CA TRP A 499 -11.47 -5.03 22.31
C TRP A 499 -11.57 -4.69 20.81
N GLY A 500 -12.77 -4.29 20.39
CA GLY A 500 -13.13 -3.95 19.02
C GLY A 500 -14.52 -3.30 18.96
N THR A 501 -14.89 -2.75 17.82
CA THR A 501 -16.22 -2.12 17.60
C THR A 501 -17.33 -3.20 17.64
N PRO A 502 -18.30 -3.13 18.57
CA PRO A 502 -19.43 -4.08 18.61
C PRO A 502 -20.29 -3.99 17.35
N ILE A 503 -20.69 -5.13 16.80
CA ILE A 503 -21.60 -5.19 15.64
C ILE A 503 -23.02 -4.87 16.11
N PRO A 504 -23.73 -3.88 15.51
CA PRO A 504 -25.01 -3.34 16.03
C PRO A 504 -26.22 -4.20 15.61
N MET A 505 -26.17 -5.51 15.86
CA MET A 505 -27.20 -6.48 15.49
C MET A 505 -27.71 -7.23 16.72
N VAL A 506 -28.96 -7.66 16.66
CA VAL A 506 -29.58 -8.50 17.70
C VAL A 506 -30.29 -9.71 17.08
N TYR A 507 -30.41 -10.77 17.85
CA TYR A 507 -31.10 -12.01 17.49
C TYR A 507 -32.40 -12.12 18.27
N CYS A 508 -33.53 -11.94 17.56
CA CYS A 508 -34.84 -12.01 18.17
C CYS A 508 -35.28 -13.45 18.43
N GLU A 509 -35.58 -13.82 19.67
CA GLU A 509 -36.02 -15.17 20.03
C GLU A 509 -37.39 -15.56 19.44
N ARG A 510 -38.16 -14.56 19.02
CA ARG A 510 -39.46 -14.75 18.34
C ARG A 510 -39.37 -14.88 16.82
N GLY A 511 -38.15 -14.91 16.27
CA GLY A 511 -37.91 -15.16 14.86
C GLY A 511 -38.19 -13.99 13.92
N HIS A 512 -38.23 -12.71 14.40
CA HIS A 512 -38.35 -11.58 13.52
C HIS A 512 -37.06 -11.46 12.70
N ALA A 513 -37.20 -11.52 11.37
CA ALA A 513 -36.14 -11.14 10.46
C ALA A 513 -36.16 -9.62 10.26
N GLY A 514 -34.99 -9.01 10.28
CA GLY A 514 -34.84 -7.63 9.79
C GLY A 514 -35.18 -7.56 8.32
N VAL A 515 -35.40 -6.33 7.84
CA VAL A 515 -35.85 -5.98 6.49
C VAL A 515 -35.32 -6.93 5.42
N ALA A 516 -36.26 -7.52 4.67
CA ALA A 516 -36.00 -8.49 3.60
C ALA A 516 -34.97 -7.96 2.58
N GLY A 517 -33.93 -8.74 2.33
CA GLY A 517 -32.96 -8.46 1.25
C GLY A 517 -31.62 -9.17 1.33
N GLY A 518 -31.33 -9.91 2.38
CA GLY A 518 -30.09 -10.70 2.43
C GLY A 518 -30.30 -12.11 1.84
N PRO A 519 -29.45 -12.58 0.92
CA PRO A 519 -29.63 -13.88 0.24
C PRO A 519 -29.43 -15.10 1.14
N ASP A 520 -28.97 -14.97 2.39
CA ASP A 520 -28.61 -16.09 3.27
C ASP A 520 -29.18 -15.94 4.68
N VAL A 521 -30.50 -15.80 4.77
CA VAL A 521 -31.18 -15.92 6.07
C VAL A 521 -31.47 -17.38 6.34
N GLU A 522 -30.49 -18.17 6.77
CA GLU A 522 -30.79 -19.36 7.56
C GLU A 522 -31.52 -18.90 8.83
N ALA A 523 -32.80 -19.22 8.82
CA ALA A 523 -33.76 -19.21 9.91
C ALA A 523 -33.37 -18.46 11.18
N GLY A 524 -33.95 -17.29 11.41
CA GLY A 524 -34.23 -16.85 12.74
C GLY A 524 -33.65 -15.54 13.18
N GLY A 525 -34.38 -14.45 12.89
CA GLY A 525 -34.44 -13.34 13.84
C GLY A 525 -33.29 -12.35 13.88
N VAL A 526 -32.46 -12.22 12.84
CA VAL A 526 -31.42 -11.17 12.78
C VAL A 526 -32.07 -9.81 12.55
N VAL A 527 -31.89 -8.88 13.48
CA VAL A 527 -32.52 -7.55 13.46
C VAL A 527 -31.45 -6.47 13.67
N PRO A 528 -31.34 -5.47 12.77
CA PRO A 528 -30.48 -4.32 12.98
C PRO A 528 -31.01 -3.43 14.11
N LEU A 529 -30.11 -2.86 14.89
CA LEU A 529 -30.49 -1.80 15.84
C LEU A 529 -30.86 -0.52 15.09
N PRO A 530 -31.82 0.26 15.59
CA PRO A 530 -32.08 1.59 15.02
C PRO A 530 -30.90 2.51 15.31
N GLU A 531 -30.67 3.50 14.42
CA GLU A 531 -29.56 4.46 14.57
C GLU A 531 -29.62 5.22 15.91
N SER A 532 -30.83 5.46 16.44
CA SER A 532 -31.03 6.12 17.73
C SER A 532 -30.51 5.29 18.93
N ALA A 533 -30.24 4.02 18.74
CA ALA A 533 -29.66 3.13 19.77
C ALA A 533 -28.13 3.10 19.73
N LEU A 534 -27.50 3.78 18.79
CA LEU A 534 -26.05 3.88 18.70
C LEU A 534 -25.50 5.00 19.62
N PRO A 535 -24.34 4.78 20.22
CA PRO A 535 -23.48 3.59 20.09
C PRO A 535 -23.89 2.43 21.02
N VAL A 536 -23.69 1.19 20.54
CA VAL A 536 -23.63 0.01 21.42
C VAL A 536 -22.30 0.08 22.18
N ILE A 537 -22.37 0.32 23.47
CA ILE A 537 -21.18 0.56 24.31
C ILE A 537 -20.58 -0.79 24.75
N LEU A 538 -19.24 -0.89 24.68
CA LEU A 538 -18.49 -1.97 25.27
C LEU A 538 -18.61 -1.97 26.80
N PRO A 539 -18.87 -3.11 27.46
CA PRO A 539 -18.84 -3.18 28.91
C PRO A 539 -17.42 -2.92 29.43
N GLU A 540 -17.31 -2.21 30.57
CA GLU A 540 -15.99 -1.82 31.12
C GLU A 540 -15.26 -2.99 31.77
N GLN A 541 -16.01 -3.93 32.35
CA GLN A 541 -15.45 -5.10 33.03
C GLN A 541 -15.82 -6.37 32.25
N VAL A 542 -14.83 -6.99 31.63
CA VAL A 542 -14.97 -8.25 30.91
C VAL A 542 -13.82 -9.16 31.29
N GLU A 543 -14.16 -10.35 31.70
CA GLU A 543 -13.17 -11.38 31.95
C GLU A 543 -12.66 -11.94 30.61
N ILE A 544 -11.40 -11.64 30.28
CA ILE A 544 -10.74 -12.12 29.08
C ILE A 544 -9.98 -13.39 29.46
N THR A 545 -10.46 -14.54 29.02
CA THR A 545 -9.83 -15.84 29.27
C THR A 545 -9.23 -16.38 27.96
N GLN A 546 -8.36 -17.37 28.08
CA GLN A 546 -7.83 -18.12 26.93
C GLN A 546 -8.79 -19.19 26.40
N GLU A 547 -10.00 -19.29 26.95
CA GLU A 547 -11.04 -20.18 26.47
C GLU A 547 -11.68 -19.62 25.20
N GLY A 548 -11.94 -20.47 24.23
CA GLY A 548 -12.50 -20.08 22.92
C GLY A 548 -13.87 -19.37 23.01
N GLY A 549 -14.21 -18.62 21.96
CA GLY A 549 -15.45 -17.85 21.84
C GLY A 549 -15.29 -16.38 22.22
N SER A 550 -16.29 -15.55 21.92
CA SER A 550 -16.26 -14.12 22.22
C SER A 550 -16.37 -13.87 23.74
N PRO A 551 -15.47 -13.10 24.35
CA PRO A 551 -15.57 -12.72 25.75
C PRO A 551 -16.86 -11.96 26.08
N LEU A 552 -17.41 -11.18 25.13
CA LEU A 552 -18.69 -10.48 25.27
C LEU A 552 -19.87 -11.42 25.47
N GLY A 553 -19.79 -12.66 24.92
CA GLY A 553 -20.82 -13.68 25.10
C GLY A 553 -20.99 -14.15 26.55
N ARG A 554 -20.00 -13.86 27.41
CA ARG A 554 -20.00 -14.22 28.83
C ARG A 554 -20.52 -13.09 29.73
N VAL A 555 -20.93 -11.95 29.17
CA VAL A 555 -21.45 -10.80 29.91
C VAL A 555 -22.96 -10.74 29.74
N PRO A 556 -23.79 -11.29 30.69
CA PRO A 556 -25.23 -11.36 30.52
C PRO A 556 -25.90 -10.00 30.30
N GLU A 557 -25.38 -8.93 30.95
CA GLU A 557 -25.89 -7.57 30.84
C GLU A 557 -25.65 -6.97 29.44
N PHE A 558 -24.61 -7.42 28.74
CA PHE A 558 -24.35 -7.05 27.35
C PHE A 558 -25.18 -7.89 26.40
N VAL A 559 -25.22 -9.21 26.60
CA VAL A 559 -25.87 -10.17 25.69
C VAL A 559 -27.40 -10.01 25.69
N ASN A 560 -28.02 -9.94 26.86
CA ASN A 560 -29.47 -9.92 26.97
C ASN A 560 -30.02 -8.54 26.68
N THR A 561 -30.95 -8.48 25.73
CA THR A 561 -31.56 -7.23 25.28
C THR A 561 -33.00 -7.45 24.82
N THR A 562 -33.60 -6.44 24.25
CA THR A 562 -34.94 -6.51 23.67
C THR A 562 -34.89 -6.31 22.16
N CYS A 563 -35.72 -7.03 21.44
CA CYS A 563 -35.88 -6.85 20.00
C CYS A 563 -36.48 -5.47 19.70
N PRO A 564 -35.86 -4.63 18.88
CA PRO A 564 -36.38 -3.30 18.58
C PRO A 564 -37.67 -3.33 17.76
N VAL A 565 -38.02 -4.47 17.13
CA VAL A 565 -39.22 -4.64 16.33
C VAL A 565 -40.40 -5.05 17.18
N CYS A 566 -40.25 -6.03 18.09
CA CYS A 566 -41.38 -6.58 18.84
C CYS A 566 -41.33 -6.35 20.36
N GLY A 567 -40.26 -5.77 20.88
CA GLY A 567 -40.06 -5.58 22.32
C GLY A 567 -39.86 -6.87 23.12
N GLY A 568 -39.80 -8.05 22.46
CA GLY A 568 -39.55 -9.33 23.09
C GLY A 568 -38.08 -9.59 23.39
N PRO A 569 -37.76 -10.72 24.08
CA PRO A 569 -36.39 -11.10 24.38
C PRO A 569 -35.55 -11.23 23.12
N ALA A 570 -34.30 -10.73 23.19
CA ALA A 570 -33.34 -10.83 22.12
C ALA A 570 -31.92 -10.92 22.69
N ARG A 571 -30.99 -11.41 21.90
CA ARG A 571 -29.58 -11.49 22.24
C ARG A 571 -28.78 -10.57 21.31
N ARG A 572 -27.82 -9.80 21.86
CA ARG A 572 -26.90 -9.00 21.05
C ARG A 572 -25.91 -9.91 20.31
N GLU A 573 -25.46 -9.43 19.15
CA GLU A 573 -24.24 -9.96 18.52
C GLU A 573 -23.05 -9.76 19.49
N THR A 574 -22.23 -10.79 19.59
CA THR A 574 -21.10 -10.81 20.51
C THR A 574 -19.74 -10.73 19.81
N ASP A 575 -19.72 -10.84 18.49
CA ASP A 575 -18.54 -10.56 17.72
C ASP A 575 -18.32 -9.04 17.60
N THR A 576 -17.06 -8.65 17.54
CA THR A 576 -16.66 -7.27 17.21
C THR A 576 -16.18 -7.20 15.77
N MET A 577 -16.12 -6.00 15.21
CA MET A 577 -15.61 -5.79 13.87
C MET A 577 -14.08 -5.90 13.81
N ASP A 578 -13.57 -6.32 12.65
CA ASP A 578 -12.15 -6.22 12.32
C ASP A 578 -11.66 -4.78 12.51
N THR A 579 -10.50 -4.61 13.13
CA THR A 579 -9.92 -3.30 13.41
C THR A 579 -9.56 -2.50 12.15
N PHE A 580 -9.43 -3.13 11.00
CA PHE A 580 -9.31 -2.40 9.73
C PHE A 580 -10.58 -1.60 9.35
N VAL A 581 -11.74 -1.93 9.92
CA VAL A 581 -12.95 -1.10 9.81
C VAL A 581 -12.70 0.27 10.43
N ASP A 582 -12.03 0.32 11.59
CA ASP A 582 -11.69 1.56 12.28
C ASP A 582 -10.79 2.45 11.44
N SER A 583 -9.78 1.85 10.79
CA SER A 583 -8.78 2.58 10.00
C SER A 583 -9.17 2.81 8.54
N SER A 584 -10.32 2.32 8.05
CA SER A 584 -10.70 2.46 6.64
C SER A 584 -11.23 3.84 6.25
N TRP A 585 -11.57 4.71 7.21
CA TRP A 585 -12.20 6.01 6.94
C TRP A 585 -11.76 7.14 7.87
N TYR A 586 -10.86 6.89 8.82
CA TYR A 586 -10.44 7.85 9.87
C TYR A 586 -9.98 9.19 9.32
N PHE A 587 -9.37 9.20 8.16
CA PHE A 587 -8.89 10.40 7.50
C PHE A 587 -10.03 11.36 7.11
N TYR A 588 -11.25 10.86 6.84
CA TYR A 588 -12.42 11.71 6.67
C TYR A 588 -12.87 12.31 8.01
N ARG A 589 -12.80 11.52 9.09
CA ARG A 589 -13.16 11.99 10.43
C ARG A 589 -12.34 13.20 10.88
N TYR A 590 -11.07 13.26 10.51
CA TYR A 590 -10.19 14.40 10.83
C TYR A 590 -10.70 15.73 10.29
N THR A 591 -11.44 15.75 9.19
CA THR A 591 -11.95 16.99 8.60
C THR A 591 -13.04 17.63 9.49
N ASP A 592 -13.65 16.84 10.37
CA ASP A 592 -14.69 17.30 11.31
C ASP A 592 -14.76 16.39 12.55
N ALA A 593 -13.66 16.26 13.27
CA ALA A 593 -13.44 15.28 14.34
C ALA A 593 -14.44 15.35 15.50
N LYS A 594 -15.07 16.51 15.73
CA LYS A 594 -16.01 16.75 16.84
C LYS A 594 -17.48 16.70 16.42
N ASN A 595 -17.79 16.31 15.19
CA ASN A 595 -19.17 16.19 14.73
C ASN A 595 -19.89 15.06 15.46
N ASP A 596 -21.00 15.38 16.12
CA ASP A 596 -21.83 14.42 16.88
C ASP A 596 -23.10 14.00 16.12
N ARG A 597 -23.40 14.63 14.97
CA ARG A 597 -24.61 14.40 14.15
C ARG A 597 -24.35 13.53 12.92
N ALA A 598 -23.12 13.54 12.41
CA ALA A 598 -22.69 12.77 11.24
C ALA A 598 -21.26 12.30 11.42
N PRO A 599 -20.77 11.30 10.64
CA PRO A 599 -19.36 10.89 10.66
C PRO A 599 -18.42 12.07 10.44
N PHE A 600 -18.82 12.99 9.58
CA PHE A 600 -18.15 14.26 9.23
C PHE A 600 -19.14 15.14 8.45
N ASP A 601 -18.83 16.42 8.29
CA ASP A 601 -19.53 17.33 7.40
C ASP A 601 -19.04 17.11 5.95
N SER A 602 -19.98 16.86 5.02
CA SER A 602 -19.66 16.57 3.60
C SER A 602 -18.94 17.73 2.91
N ALA A 603 -19.29 18.99 3.20
CA ALA A 603 -18.64 20.13 2.57
C ALA A 603 -17.18 20.28 3.04
N LYS A 604 -16.91 20.03 4.33
CA LYS A 604 -15.56 20.02 4.87
C LYS A 604 -14.74 18.86 4.26
N ALA A 605 -15.32 17.66 4.17
CA ALA A 605 -14.68 16.52 3.55
C ALA A 605 -14.35 16.82 2.08
N ASN A 606 -15.30 17.27 1.28
CA ASN A 606 -15.09 17.58 -0.15
C ASN A 606 -14.06 18.71 -0.39
N TYR A 607 -13.90 19.63 0.58
CA TYR A 607 -12.82 20.63 0.49
C TYR A 607 -11.43 20.01 0.66
N TRP A 608 -11.26 19.09 1.63
CA TRP A 608 -9.95 18.50 1.94
C TRP A 608 -9.56 17.35 1.04
N PHE A 609 -10.53 16.63 0.47
CA PHE A 609 -10.26 15.42 -0.32
C PHE A 609 -10.11 15.70 -1.81
N PRO A 610 -9.34 14.84 -2.51
CA PRO A 610 -8.51 13.74 -1.99
C PRO A 610 -7.36 14.24 -1.11
N ILE A 611 -6.81 13.36 -0.26
CA ILE A 611 -5.58 13.61 0.50
C ILE A 611 -4.45 13.90 -0.50
N ASP A 612 -3.75 15.05 -0.33
CA ASP A 612 -2.69 15.45 -1.26
C ASP A 612 -1.45 14.56 -1.13
N GLN A 613 -1.10 14.18 0.10
CA GLN A 613 0.01 13.27 0.35
C GLN A 613 -0.30 12.32 1.51
N TYR A 614 -0.35 11.03 1.22
CA TYR A 614 -0.49 9.96 2.20
C TYR A 614 0.84 9.23 2.37
N ILE A 615 1.27 9.00 3.62
CA ILE A 615 2.58 8.44 3.98
C ILE A 615 2.39 7.22 4.86
N GLY A 616 2.99 6.07 4.49
CA GLY A 616 2.88 4.86 5.30
C GLY A 616 3.68 3.67 4.77
N GLY A 617 3.55 2.52 5.43
CA GLY A 617 4.27 1.31 5.06
C GLY A 617 3.69 0.58 3.86
N VAL A 618 4.54 -0.03 3.03
CA VAL A 618 4.12 -0.83 1.87
C VAL A 618 3.37 -2.10 2.26
N GLU A 619 3.54 -2.59 3.48
CA GLU A 619 2.84 -3.74 4.04
C GLU A 619 1.31 -3.58 4.05
N HIS A 620 0.83 -2.35 4.01
CA HIS A 620 -0.60 -2.03 3.97
C HIS A 620 -1.22 -2.05 2.56
N ALA A 621 -0.44 -2.35 1.51
CA ALA A 621 -0.88 -2.30 0.11
C ALA A 621 -2.17 -3.08 -0.15
N ILE A 622 -2.26 -4.33 0.32
CA ILE A 622 -3.40 -5.25 0.14
C ILE A 622 -4.28 -5.38 1.40
N LEU A 623 -3.97 -4.61 2.46
CA LEU A 623 -4.73 -4.55 3.72
C LEU A 623 -5.47 -3.23 3.80
N HIS A 624 -5.01 -2.33 4.69
CA HIS A 624 -5.62 -1.04 4.94
C HIS A 624 -5.89 -0.23 3.65
N LEU A 625 -4.96 -0.18 2.69
CA LEU A 625 -5.12 0.65 1.50
C LEU A 625 -6.23 0.17 0.56
N ILE A 626 -6.43 -1.15 0.40
CA ILE A 626 -7.54 -1.66 -0.42
C ILE A 626 -8.88 -1.46 0.29
N TYR A 627 -8.92 -1.64 1.62
CA TYR A 627 -10.12 -1.40 2.40
C TYR A 627 -10.50 0.08 2.46
N SER A 628 -9.53 0.99 2.56
CA SER A 628 -9.79 2.43 2.53
C SER A 628 -10.35 2.89 1.19
N ARG A 629 -9.90 2.31 0.07
CA ARG A 629 -10.44 2.55 -1.27
C ARG A 629 -11.89 2.04 -1.39
N PHE A 630 -12.14 0.82 -0.93
CA PHE A 630 -13.49 0.26 -0.86
C PHE A 630 -14.43 1.15 -0.02
N TRP A 631 -13.99 1.56 1.17
CA TRP A 631 -14.80 2.39 2.06
C TRP A 631 -15.11 3.76 1.47
N THR A 632 -14.13 4.36 0.78
CA THR A 632 -14.30 5.62 0.04
C THR A 632 -15.41 5.49 -1.01
N LYS A 633 -15.42 4.40 -1.80
CA LYS A 633 -16.47 4.15 -2.79
C LYS A 633 -17.85 3.97 -2.15
N VAL A 634 -17.92 3.24 -1.05
CA VAL A 634 -19.17 3.09 -0.28
C VAL A 634 -19.67 4.44 0.24
N MET A 635 -18.80 5.29 0.79
CA MET A 635 -19.20 6.63 1.27
C MET A 635 -19.65 7.56 0.14
N ARG A 636 -19.01 7.48 -1.03
CA ARG A 636 -19.45 8.16 -2.25
C ARG A 636 -20.87 7.73 -2.63
N ASP A 637 -21.12 6.42 -2.66
CA ASP A 637 -22.43 5.86 -3.01
C ASP A 637 -23.50 6.16 -1.96
N LEU A 638 -23.08 6.41 -0.71
CA LEU A 638 -23.95 6.94 0.35
C LEU A 638 -24.24 8.44 0.17
N GLY A 639 -23.56 9.13 -0.75
CA GLY A 639 -23.71 10.57 -0.97
C GLY A 639 -23.04 11.44 0.10
N LEU A 640 -22.06 10.90 0.84
CA LEU A 640 -21.33 11.61 1.87
C LEU A 640 -20.15 12.41 1.33
N ILE A 641 -19.57 11.94 0.21
CA ILE A 641 -18.39 12.51 -0.44
C ILE A 641 -18.52 12.41 -1.97
N GLU A 642 -17.68 13.15 -2.70
CA GLU A 642 -17.66 13.18 -4.16
C GLU A 642 -16.50 12.38 -4.77
N ASN A 643 -15.38 12.25 -4.05
CA ASN A 643 -14.20 11.54 -4.54
C ASN A 643 -14.37 10.01 -4.51
N SER A 644 -13.72 9.32 -5.45
CA SER A 644 -13.75 7.85 -5.59
C SER A 644 -12.50 7.16 -5.04
N GLU A 645 -11.42 7.91 -4.80
CA GLU A 645 -10.17 7.41 -4.22
C GLU A 645 -9.75 8.30 -3.04
N PRO A 646 -9.15 7.74 -1.98
CA PRO A 646 -8.88 8.48 -0.75
C PRO A 646 -7.73 9.48 -0.88
N ALA A 647 -6.72 9.20 -1.70
CA ALA A 647 -5.51 9.99 -1.80
C ALA A 647 -5.03 10.14 -3.23
N GLU A 648 -4.56 11.34 -3.58
CA GLU A 648 -3.91 11.64 -4.86
C GLU A 648 -2.54 10.99 -4.95
N ARG A 649 -1.73 11.15 -3.90
CA ARG A 649 -0.38 10.59 -3.83
C ARG A 649 -0.19 9.71 -2.61
N LEU A 650 0.46 8.59 -2.83
CA LEU A 650 0.92 7.69 -1.78
C LEU A 650 2.45 7.66 -1.76
N PHE A 651 3.03 7.81 -0.60
CA PHE A 651 4.45 7.60 -0.39
C PHE A 651 4.67 6.40 0.53
N THR A 652 5.45 5.42 0.08
CA THR A 652 5.82 4.25 0.89
C THR A 652 7.26 4.40 1.37
N GLN A 653 7.43 4.59 2.66
CA GLN A 653 8.76 4.69 3.26
C GLN A 653 9.44 3.33 3.40
N GLY A 654 10.79 3.35 3.35
CA GLY A 654 11.59 2.19 3.70
C GLY A 654 11.60 1.91 5.20
N MET A 655 11.91 0.67 5.57
CA MET A 655 11.96 0.24 6.97
C MET A 655 13.19 0.79 7.68
N VAL A 656 13.08 0.94 9.01
CA VAL A 656 14.24 1.15 9.87
C VAL A 656 14.67 -0.21 10.40
N ILE A 657 15.90 -0.58 10.07
CA ILE A 657 16.52 -1.84 10.48
C ILE A 657 17.68 -1.57 11.45
N LYS A 658 17.93 -2.50 12.34
CA LYS A 658 19.11 -2.51 13.23
C LYS A 658 19.63 -3.93 13.36
N ASP A 659 20.94 -4.07 13.24
CA ASP A 659 21.61 -5.38 13.28
C ASP A 659 21.08 -6.33 12.19
N GLY A 660 20.83 -5.79 10.99
CA GLY A 660 20.37 -6.55 9.82
C GLY A 660 18.91 -7.00 9.87
N ALA A 661 18.10 -6.55 10.84
CA ALA A 661 16.71 -6.94 11.00
C ALA A 661 15.78 -5.74 11.23
N LYS A 662 14.50 -5.85 10.80
CA LYS A 662 13.45 -4.88 11.16
C LYS A 662 13.41 -4.71 12.67
N MET A 663 13.37 -3.45 13.15
CA MET A 663 13.21 -3.17 14.57
C MET A 663 11.88 -3.73 15.07
N SER A 664 11.94 -4.60 16.07
CA SER A 664 10.76 -5.13 16.74
C SER A 664 11.03 -5.42 18.22
N LYS A 665 9.99 -5.28 19.04
CA LYS A 665 10.07 -5.57 20.48
C LYS A 665 10.41 -7.03 20.76
N SER A 666 9.95 -7.96 19.91
CA SER A 666 10.23 -9.39 20.03
C SER A 666 11.70 -9.73 19.77
N LYS A 667 12.39 -8.97 18.92
CA LYS A 667 13.82 -9.14 18.61
C LYS A 667 14.75 -8.38 19.56
N GLY A 668 14.20 -7.49 20.40
CA GLY A 668 14.97 -6.71 21.38
C GLY A 668 15.90 -5.65 20.75
N ASN A 669 15.76 -5.35 19.44
CA ASN A 669 16.59 -4.42 18.69
C ASN A 669 15.97 -3.02 18.52
N VAL A 670 14.96 -2.68 19.35
CA VAL A 670 14.28 -1.38 19.29
C VAL A 670 15.14 -0.28 19.86
N VAL A 671 15.25 0.84 19.14
CA VAL A 671 15.86 2.09 19.62
C VAL A 671 14.76 3.04 20.07
N SER A 672 14.85 3.47 21.33
CA SER A 672 13.91 4.41 21.94
C SER A 672 14.17 5.84 21.47
N PRO A 673 13.17 6.57 20.98
CA PRO A 673 13.31 8.00 20.69
C PRO A 673 13.69 8.81 21.94
N ASP A 674 13.18 8.46 23.11
CA ASP A 674 13.46 9.17 24.35
C ASP A 674 14.94 9.14 24.74
N ASP A 675 15.62 8.01 24.51
CA ASP A 675 17.06 7.87 24.76
C ASP A 675 17.88 8.73 23.79
N MET A 676 17.50 8.71 22.50
CA MET A 676 18.15 9.53 21.48
C MET A 676 17.96 11.03 21.74
N ILE A 677 16.75 11.45 22.12
CA ILE A 677 16.45 12.85 22.46
C ILE A 677 17.23 13.27 23.71
N ALA A 678 17.31 12.42 24.72
CA ALA A 678 18.05 12.73 25.95
C ALA A 678 19.54 12.92 25.67
N GLN A 679 20.12 12.18 24.74
CA GLN A 679 21.55 12.21 24.42
C GLN A 679 21.90 13.26 23.38
N TYR A 680 21.11 13.44 22.33
CA TYR A 680 21.47 14.24 21.16
C TYR A 680 20.49 15.39 20.85
N GLY A 681 19.31 15.39 21.44
CA GLY A 681 18.21 16.31 21.15
C GLY A 681 17.24 15.76 20.09
N ALA A 682 16.04 16.34 20.06
CA ALA A 682 14.97 15.98 19.12
C ALA A 682 15.33 16.34 17.69
N ASP A 683 15.87 17.55 17.46
CA ASP A 683 16.27 18.00 16.12
C ASP A 683 17.34 17.11 15.51
N ALA A 684 18.35 16.68 16.27
CA ALA A 684 19.38 15.78 15.76
C ALA A 684 18.81 14.39 15.43
N THR A 685 17.92 13.88 16.27
CA THR A 685 17.29 12.57 16.11
C THR A 685 16.42 12.51 14.86
N ARG A 686 15.52 13.48 14.67
CA ARG A 686 14.64 13.55 13.49
C ARG A 686 15.40 13.85 12.20
N MET A 687 16.37 14.78 12.26
CA MET A 687 17.17 15.12 11.09
C MET A 687 18.03 13.94 10.61
N TYR A 688 18.55 13.12 11.50
CA TYR A 688 19.27 11.90 11.14
C TYR A 688 18.35 10.90 10.46
N ALA A 689 17.13 10.69 10.95
CA ALA A 689 16.15 9.78 10.35
C ALA A 689 15.79 10.18 8.91
N LEU A 690 15.90 11.48 8.56
CA LEU A 690 15.67 12.01 7.23
C LEU A 690 16.93 12.02 6.34
N PHE A 691 18.12 12.09 6.96
CA PHE A 691 19.39 12.25 6.26
C PHE A 691 20.07 10.94 5.86
N ALA A 692 19.98 9.91 6.72
CA ALA A 692 20.83 8.73 6.62
C ALA A 692 20.55 7.83 5.41
N ALA A 693 19.34 7.90 4.84
CA ALA A 693 18.96 7.18 3.62
C ALA A 693 17.86 7.93 2.87
N PRO A 694 17.73 7.72 1.54
CA PRO A 694 16.53 8.14 0.81
C PRO A 694 15.28 7.61 1.49
N PRO A 695 14.18 8.39 1.55
CA PRO A 695 13.02 8.01 2.37
C PRO A 695 12.32 6.73 1.91
N ASP A 696 12.42 6.35 0.62
CA ASP A 696 11.88 5.11 0.03
C ASP A 696 12.77 3.87 0.25
N ARG A 697 14.01 4.06 0.77
CA ARG A 697 14.97 2.99 1.02
C ARG A 697 15.02 2.64 2.50
N ASP A 698 15.41 1.39 2.79
CA ASP A 698 15.64 0.96 4.15
C ASP A 698 16.79 1.74 4.80
N LEU A 699 16.64 2.03 6.08
CA LEU A 699 17.60 2.75 6.89
C LEU A 699 18.21 1.80 7.94
N GLU A 700 19.50 1.51 7.82
CA GLU A 700 20.27 0.86 8.89
C GLU A 700 20.61 1.90 9.96
N TRP A 701 20.08 1.70 11.16
CA TRP A 701 20.25 2.66 12.28
C TRP A 701 21.65 2.60 12.86
N GLN A 702 22.34 3.75 12.88
CA GLN A 702 23.69 3.93 13.44
C GLN A 702 23.74 5.13 14.37
N GLU A 703 24.06 4.93 15.63
CA GLU A 703 24.08 6.00 16.64
C GLU A 703 25.18 7.04 16.39
N ASP A 704 26.33 6.63 15.86
CA ASP A 704 27.42 7.54 15.45
C ASP A 704 26.98 8.59 14.41
N GLY A 705 26.02 8.22 13.56
CA GLY A 705 25.42 9.12 12.59
C GLY A 705 24.60 10.24 13.24
N VAL A 706 23.84 9.92 14.30
CA VAL A 706 23.10 10.92 15.09
C VAL A 706 24.07 11.91 15.74
N ALA A 707 25.15 11.41 16.31
CA ALA A 707 26.22 12.26 16.87
C ALA A 707 26.85 13.20 15.82
N GLY A 708 26.98 12.72 14.56
CA GLY A 708 27.43 13.53 13.43
C GLY A 708 26.50 14.73 13.15
N VAL A 709 25.19 14.46 13.12
CA VAL A 709 24.15 15.49 12.91
C VAL A 709 24.14 16.48 14.09
N SER A 710 24.23 16.01 15.32
CA SER A 710 24.30 16.87 16.51
C SER A 710 25.49 17.85 16.44
N ARG A 711 26.67 17.37 16.01
CA ARG A 711 27.85 18.25 15.78
C ARG A 711 27.61 19.25 14.66
N PHE A 712 26.90 18.88 13.61
CA PHE A 712 26.51 19.79 12.53
C PHE A 712 25.59 20.89 13.05
N LEU A 713 24.54 20.59 13.81
CA LEU A 713 23.63 21.58 14.40
C LEU A 713 24.37 22.53 15.35
N ALA A 714 25.33 22.02 16.13
CA ALA A 714 26.18 22.86 16.96
C ALA A 714 27.05 23.84 16.16
N ARG A 715 27.53 23.44 14.97
CA ARG A 715 28.25 24.37 14.05
C ARG A 715 27.32 25.44 13.50
N VAL A 716 26.11 25.07 13.11
CA VAL A 716 25.07 26.01 12.65
C VAL A 716 24.78 27.04 13.76
N TYR A 717 24.52 26.55 14.98
CA TYR A 717 24.25 27.42 16.13
C TYR A 717 25.38 28.41 16.32
N ARG A 718 26.65 27.94 16.36
CA ARG A 718 27.84 28.78 16.56
C ARG A 718 27.95 29.91 15.50
N ILE A 719 27.84 29.54 14.21
CA ILE A 719 28.06 30.51 13.14
C ILE A 719 26.93 31.53 13.05
N VAL A 720 25.68 31.13 13.24
CA VAL A 720 24.52 32.03 13.21
C VAL A 720 24.54 32.97 14.41
N THR A 721 24.74 32.44 15.62
CA THR A 721 24.78 33.27 16.85
C THR A 721 25.91 34.29 16.83
N LYS A 722 27.08 33.95 16.26
CA LYS A 722 28.19 34.89 16.10
C LYS A 722 27.80 36.16 15.34
N TYR A 723 26.97 36.02 14.29
CA TYR A 723 26.60 37.15 13.44
C TYR A 723 25.14 37.62 13.67
N ALA A 724 24.39 37.02 14.61
CA ALA A 724 22.99 37.35 14.86
C ALA A 724 22.74 38.85 15.11
N ARG A 725 23.68 39.55 15.82
CA ARG A 725 23.56 40.96 16.08
C ARG A 725 23.67 41.79 14.77
N ALA A 726 24.62 41.46 13.90
CA ALA A 726 24.80 42.14 12.60
C ALA A 726 23.56 41.92 11.73
N VAL A 727 23.03 40.67 11.64
CA VAL A 727 21.81 40.34 10.92
C VAL A 727 20.60 41.13 11.44
N ARG A 728 20.44 41.22 12.76
CA ARG A 728 19.36 41.99 13.42
C ARG A 728 19.44 43.48 13.07
N SER A 729 20.65 44.06 13.02
CA SER A 729 20.88 45.48 12.74
C SER A 729 20.63 45.84 11.27
N ALA A 730 20.81 44.89 10.35
CA ALA A 730 20.61 45.11 8.89
C ALA A 730 19.13 45.19 8.48
N GLY A 731 18.19 44.79 9.35
CA GLY A 731 16.76 44.77 8.99
C GLY A 731 16.37 43.69 7.96
N ILE A 732 15.10 43.66 7.60
CA ILE A 732 14.57 42.76 6.58
C ILE A 732 14.34 43.53 5.28
N GLY A 733 14.94 43.07 4.16
CA GLY A 733 14.67 43.62 2.83
C GLY A 733 15.52 44.84 2.45
N GLU A 734 16.62 45.13 3.17
CA GLU A 734 17.60 46.09 2.68
C GLU A 734 18.20 45.63 1.35
N ALA A 735 18.25 46.55 0.36
CA ALA A 735 18.76 46.22 -0.97
C ALA A 735 20.27 45.94 -0.92
N ARG A 736 20.70 44.89 -1.58
CA ARG A 736 22.12 44.59 -1.86
C ARG A 736 22.77 45.69 -2.70
N ALA A 737 24.07 45.87 -2.57
CA ALA A 737 24.84 46.74 -3.48
C ALA A 737 24.75 46.19 -4.92
N ALA A 738 24.77 47.09 -5.90
CA ALA A 738 24.73 46.72 -7.30
C ALA A 738 25.97 45.90 -7.75
N THR A 739 27.11 46.07 -7.00
CA THR A 739 28.33 45.32 -7.25
C THR A 739 28.65 44.50 -6.00
N LEU A 740 28.71 43.17 -6.14
CA LEU A 740 29.05 42.25 -5.07
C LEU A 740 30.58 42.09 -4.96
N SER A 741 31.10 41.91 -3.74
CA SER A 741 32.47 41.42 -3.55
C SER A 741 32.58 39.94 -4.01
N ALA A 742 33.78 39.46 -4.21
CA ALA A 742 34.00 38.04 -4.53
C ALA A 742 33.43 37.10 -3.44
N ALA A 743 33.63 37.45 -2.17
CA ALA A 743 33.10 36.69 -1.04
C ALA A 743 31.56 36.67 -0.99
N GLU A 744 30.93 37.80 -1.30
CA GLU A 744 29.44 37.89 -1.41
C GLU A 744 28.91 37.07 -2.56
N GLY A 745 29.53 37.22 -3.76
CA GLY A 745 29.12 36.46 -4.94
C GLY A 745 29.18 34.95 -4.73
N ASP A 746 30.22 34.45 -4.08
CA ASP A 746 30.43 33.05 -3.82
C ASP A 746 29.39 32.47 -2.83
N VAL A 747 29.15 33.14 -1.70
CA VAL A 747 28.21 32.65 -0.69
C VAL A 747 26.78 32.72 -1.18
N LEU A 748 26.41 33.78 -1.92
CA LEU A 748 25.08 33.91 -2.52
C LEU A 748 24.82 32.84 -3.61
N ARG A 749 25.83 32.53 -4.43
CA ARG A 749 25.74 31.48 -5.42
C ARG A 749 25.39 30.13 -4.75
N VAL A 750 26.13 29.71 -3.72
CA VAL A 750 25.86 28.48 -2.99
C VAL A 750 24.50 28.52 -2.30
N LEU A 751 24.10 29.67 -1.75
CA LEU A 751 22.78 29.84 -1.16
C LEU A 751 21.67 29.55 -2.19
N HIS A 752 21.69 30.25 -3.33
CA HIS A 752 20.64 30.16 -4.34
C HIS A 752 20.61 28.79 -5.04
N GLN A 753 21.77 28.13 -5.22
CA GLN A 753 21.86 26.73 -5.65
C GLN A 753 21.23 25.79 -4.62
N THR A 754 21.47 26.03 -3.33
CA THR A 754 20.86 25.24 -2.24
C THR A 754 19.35 25.41 -2.21
N VAL A 755 18.83 26.64 -2.33
CA VAL A 755 17.40 26.93 -2.37
C VAL A 755 16.75 26.22 -3.56
N ALA A 756 17.31 26.37 -4.77
CA ALA A 756 16.78 25.72 -5.98
C ALA A 756 16.78 24.19 -5.86
N LYS A 757 17.84 23.62 -5.28
CA LYS A 757 17.93 22.16 -5.07
C LYS A 757 16.88 21.64 -4.09
N ILE A 758 16.64 22.35 -2.98
CA ILE A 758 15.64 21.96 -1.98
C ILE A 758 14.24 22.10 -2.56
N GLU A 759 13.93 23.17 -3.27
CA GLU A 759 12.65 23.35 -3.96
C GLU A 759 12.36 22.19 -4.92
N LEU A 760 13.36 21.81 -5.74
CA LEU A 760 13.26 20.66 -6.65
C LEU A 760 13.03 19.34 -5.92
N ASP A 761 13.72 19.10 -4.81
CA ASP A 761 13.60 17.87 -4.04
C ASP A 761 12.26 17.77 -3.32
N PHE A 762 11.67 18.89 -2.88
CA PHE A 762 10.31 18.93 -2.32
C PHE A 762 9.19 18.89 -3.36
N SER A 763 9.46 19.17 -4.64
CA SER A 763 8.44 19.19 -5.69
C SER A 763 7.97 17.80 -6.19
N GLY A 764 8.32 16.69 -5.48
CA GLY A 764 7.79 15.35 -5.77
C GLY A 764 8.78 14.20 -5.62
N ARG A 765 10.06 14.46 -5.38
CA ARG A 765 11.08 13.41 -5.20
C ARG A 765 11.31 13.04 -3.73
N TRP A 766 10.96 13.92 -2.80
CA TRP A 766 11.09 13.76 -1.34
C TRP A 766 12.50 13.34 -0.90
N HIS A 767 13.56 13.82 -1.60
CA HIS A 767 14.94 13.46 -1.30
C HIS A 767 15.50 14.32 -0.15
N PHE A 768 14.94 14.15 1.06
CA PHE A 768 15.36 14.95 2.24
C PHE A 768 16.84 14.81 2.58
N ASN A 769 17.43 13.64 2.31
CA ASN A 769 18.86 13.41 2.50
C ASN A 769 19.73 14.35 1.64
N THR A 770 19.30 14.64 0.39
CA THR A 770 20.01 15.60 -0.48
C THR A 770 19.72 17.04 -0.10
N CYS A 771 18.52 17.36 0.39
CA CYS A 771 18.23 18.67 1.00
C CYS A 771 19.19 18.98 2.14
N ILE A 772 19.31 18.06 3.10
CA ILE A 772 20.16 18.22 4.27
C ILE A 772 21.64 18.32 3.87
N SER A 773 22.11 17.51 2.92
CA SER A 773 23.49 17.63 2.43
C SER A 773 23.76 18.96 1.74
N SER A 774 22.79 19.52 0.99
CA SER A 774 22.91 20.86 0.39
C SER A 774 23.00 21.95 1.45
N ILE A 775 22.24 21.86 2.54
CA ILE A 775 22.36 22.77 3.69
C ILE A 775 23.76 22.64 4.33
N MET A 776 24.29 21.42 4.44
CA MET A 776 25.65 21.20 4.96
C MET A 776 26.72 21.87 4.08
N ILE A 777 26.56 21.81 2.76
CA ILE A 777 27.44 22.48 1.79
C ILE A 777 27.36 24.00 1.97
N LEU A 778 26.16 24.58 2.09
CA LEU A 778 25.98 26.00 2.36
C LEU A 778 26.65 26.43 3.66
N VAL A 779 26.50 25.68 4.75
CA VAL A 779 27.13 25.98 6.04
C VAL A 779 28.64 25.93 5.94
N ASN A 780 29.22 24.97 5.21
CA ASN A 780 30.66 24.92 4.97
C ASN A 780 31.13 26.14 4.15
N ALA A 781 30.41 26.51 3.09
CA ALA A 781 30.74 27.71 2.29
C ALA A 781 30.72 28.99 3.12
N ILE A 782 29.81 29.13 4.08
CA ILE A 782 29.78 30.26 5.02
C ILE A 782 31.00 30.22 5.95
N ILE A 783 31.36 29.08 6.51
CA ILE A 783 32.50 28.89 7.42
C ILE A 783 33.82 29.17 6.70
N ASP A 784 33.99 28.71 5.47
CA ASP A 784 35.18 28.94 4.65
C ASP A 784 35.44 30.46 4.40
N ARG A 785 34.36 31.25 4.46
CA ARG A 785 34.41 32.70 4.29
C ARG A 785 34.30 33.48 5.59
N GLU A 786 34.39 32.80 6.76
CA GLU A 786 34.27 33.44 8.06
C GLU A 786 35.32 34.57 8.23
N GLY A 787 36.55 34.38 7.70
CA GLY A 787 37.58 35.41 7.72
C GLY A 787 37.24 36.67 6.93
N ALA A 788 36.64 36.53 5.75
CA ALA A 788 36.18 37.63 4.92
C ALA A 788 34.98 38.37 5.58
N ILE A 789 34.10 37.63 6.21
CA ILE A 789 32.97 38.19 6.98
C ILE A 789 33.50 39.02 8.17
N ASP A 790 34.45 38.50 8.92
CA ASP A 790 35.08 39.21 10.05
C ASP A 790 35.87 40.45 9.58
N ALA A 791 36.45 40.42 8.40
CA ALA A 791 37.10 41.54 7.78
C ALA A 791 36.15 42.62 7.22
N GLY A 792 34.84 42.37 7.23
CA GLY A 792 33.81 43.26 6.70
C GLY A 792 33.69 43.26 5.17
N GLU A 793 34.21 42.24 4.48
CA GLU A 793 34.11 42.07 3.01
C GLU A 793 32.74 41.61 2.56
N VAL A 794 31.90 41.16 3.50
CA VAL A 794 30.50 40.78 3.27
C VAL A 794 29.60 41.79 3.98
N SER A 795 28.79 42.49 3.22
CA SER A 795 27.88 43.52 3.71
C SER A 795 26.75 42.97 4.59
N ALA A 796 26.25 43.82 5.49
CA ALA A 796 25.18 43.44 6.41
C ALA A 796 23.87 42.97 5.70
N PRO A 797 23.43 43.56 4.58
CA PRO A 797 22.29 43.05 3.81
C PRO A 797 22.52 41.64 3.28
N VAL A 798 23.71 41.34 2.77
CA VAL A 798 24.05 39.98 2.28
C VAL A 798 24.09 38.98 3.44
N LEU A 799 24.67 39.34 4.56
CA LEU A 799 24.65 38.50 5.77
C LEU A 799 23.23 38.23 6.27
N SER A 800 22.38 39.27 6.25
CA SER A 800 20.96 39.11 6.62
C SER A 800 20.24 38.09 5.70
N GLU A 801 20.42 38.19 4.39
CA GLU A 801 19.84 37.26 3.43
C GLU A 801 20.35 35.83 3.64
N VAL A 802 21.65 35.63 3.75
CA VAL A 802 22.28 34.31 3.88
C VAL A 802 21.84 33.62 5.17
N PHE A 803 21.92 34.27 6.32
CA PHE A 803 21.61 33.64 7.59
C PHE A 803 20.11 33.45 7.81
N ARG A 804 19.27 34.42 7.39
CA ARG A 804 17.80 34.20 7.44
C ARG A 804 17.37 33.07 6.53
N SER A 805 17.87 33.01 5.30
CA SER A 805 17.59 31.91 4.39
C SER A 805 18.09 30.59 4.94
N LEU A 806 19.29 30.50 5.47
CA LEU A 806 19.80 29.26 6.10
C LEU A 806 18.87 28.75 7.21
N VAL A 807 18.37 29.63 8.08
CA VAL A 807 17.44 29.23 9.15
C VAL A 807 16.08 28.80 8.61
N LEU A 808 15.58 29.46 7.57
CA LEU A 808 14.34 29.05 6.90
C LEU A 808 14.49 27.70 6.20
N LEU A 809 15.62 27.43 5.54
CA LEU A 809 15.92 26.14 4.92
C LEU A 809 16.02 25.00 5.96
N LEU A 810 16.47 25.33 7.17
CA LEU A 810 16.63 24.37 8.27
C LEU A 810 15.30 24.07 8.99
N ALA A 811 14.33 24.99 8.95
CA ALA A 811 13.09 24.92 9.72
C ALA A 811 12.26 23.62 9.53
N PRO A 812 12.15 23.01 8.33
CA PRO A 812 11.47 21.73 8.17
C PRO A 812 12.17 20.55 8.86
N PHE A 813 13.49 20.60 9.00
CA PHE A 813 14.33 19.49 9.46
C PHE A 813 14.69 19.58 10.96
N ALA A 814 14.99 20.78 11.45
CA ALA A 814 15.40 21.07 12.81
C ALA A 814 14.63 22.28 13.38
N PRO A 815 13.31 22.11 13.65
CA PRO A 815 12.42 23.22 13.96
C PRO A 815 12.73 23.95 15.28
N PHE A 816 13.24 23.26 16.30
CA PHE A 816 13.59 23.89 17.57
C PHE A 816 14.79 24.84 17.42
N LEU A 817 15.86 24.37 16.78
CA LEU A 817 17.02 25.19 16.49
C LEU A 817 16.69 26.35 15.56
N ALA A 818 15.90 26.09 14.52
CA ALA A 818 15.47 27.14 13.60
C ALA A 818 14.67 28.25 14.30
N ALA A 819 13.74 27.88 15.19
CA ALA A 819 12.96 28.83 15.97
C ALA A 819 13.82 29.66 16.91
N GLU A 820 14.80 29.04 17.58
CA GLU A 820 15.76 29.70 18.44
C GLU A 820 16.62 30.74 17.70
N LEU A 821 17.17 30.31 16.58
CA LEU A 821 18.03 31.19 15.76
C LEU A 821 17.23 32.33 15.10
N TRP A 822 15.97 32.02 14.68
CA TRP A 822 15.08 33.06 14.16
C TRP A 822 14.79 34.15 15.17
N GLU A 823 14.51 33.81 16.43
CA GLU A 823 14.32 34.77 17.54
C GLU A 823 15.59 35.56 17.79
N GLN A 824 16.75 34.89 17.82
CA GLN A 824 18.04 35.58 18.08
C GLN A 824 18.41 36.60 16.98
N MET A 825 18.09 36.31 15.73
CA MET A 825 18.28 37.20 14.60
C MET A 825 17.22 38.33 14.50
N GLY A 826 16.28 38.40 15.45
CA GLY A 826 15.18 39.38 15.45
C GLY A 826 14.15 39.10 14.37
N GLY A 827 13.95 37.83 14.01
CA GLY A 827 12.87 37.40 13.12
C GLY A 827 11.52 37.58 13.80
N GLU A 828 10.52 38.05 13.04
CA GLU A 828 9.17 38.22 13.52
C GLU A 828 8.30 37.00 13.24
N GLY A 829 7.34 36.72 14.11
CA GLY A 829 6.40 35.63 13.97
C GLY A 829 7.02 34.22 14.07
N VAL A 830 6.33 33.25 13.50
CA VAL A 830 6.69 31.84 13.56
C VAL A 830 7.55 31.48 12.34
N VAL A 831 8.73 30.91 12.56
CA VAL A 831 9.70 30.60 11.49
C VAL A 831 9.10 29.77 10.34
N PHE A 832 8.32 28.73 10.64
CA PHE A 832 7.70 27.87 9.61
C PHE A 832 6.35 28.42 9.08
N ARG A 833 5.98 29.64 9.44
CA ARG A 833 4.90 30.42 8.81
C ARG A 833 5.49 31.59 7.96
N THR A 834 6.80 31.75 7.97
CA THR A 834 7.50 32.70 7.13
C THR A 834 7.69 32.11 5.73
N PRO A 835 7.55 32.90 4.65
CA PRO A 835 7.71 32.40 3.28
C PRO A 835 9.06 31.71 3.06
N PHE A 836 9.04 30.57 2.38
CA PHE A 836 10.24 29.84 1.98
C PHE A 836 11.09 30.71 1.04
N PRO A 837 12.43 30.69 1.16
CA PRO A 837 13.32 31.46 0.27
C PRO A 837 13.10 31.08 -1.19
N ARG A 838 13.20 32.05 -2.10
CA ARG A 838 13.11 31.78 -3.54
C ARG A 838 14.51 31.85 -4.17
N PRO A 839 14.80 30.93 -5.11
CA PRO A 839 16.11 30.97 -5.79
C PRO A 839 16.18 32.14 -6.77
N ASP A 840 17.34 32.78 -6.80
CA ASP A 840 17.70 33.75 -7.85
C ASP A 840 18.56 33.02 -8.89
N ALA A 841 18.03 32.83 -10.08
CA ALA A 841 18.66 32.05 -11.15
C ALA A 841 19.98 32.66 -11.64
N GLU A 842 20.13 34.00 -11.59
CA GLU A 842 21.37 34.67 -12.02
C GLU A 842 22.48 34.48 -10.99
N LEU A 843 22.14 34.59 -9.71
CA LEU A 843 23.10 34.35 -8.64
C LEU A 843 23.49 32.87 -8.48
N ALA A 844 22.58 31.95 -8.85
CA ALA A 844 22.85 30.53 -8.82
C ALA A 844 23.80 30.05 -9.92
N ARG A 845 24.06 30.86 -10.93
CA ARG A 845 24.94 30.47 -12.04
C ARG A 845 26.39 30.32 -11.57
N GLU A 846 27.01 29.22 -11.98
CA GLU A 846 28.43 29.04 -11.80
C GLU A 846 29.19 30.02 -12.67
N ALA A 847 30.18 30.70 -12.09
CA ALA A 847 31.05 31.56 -12.85
C ALA A 847 32.03 30.75 -13.73
N GLU A 848 32.37 29.56 -13.28
CA GLU A 848 33.32 28.67 -13.92
C GLU A 848 32.77 27.22 -13.94
N ALA A 849 33.15 26.46 -14.97
CA ALA A 849 32.82 25.07 -15.12
C ALA A 849 34.08 24.20 -15.14
N GLU A 850 34.10 23.14 -14.34
CA GLU A 850 35.17 22.13 -14.38
C GLU A 850 34.87 21.13 -15.49
N ILE A 851 35.74 21.09 -16.49
CA ILE A 851 35.61 20.24 -17.66
C ILE A 851 36.62 19.11 -17.61
N PRO A 852 36.20 17.85 -17.42
CA PRO A 852 37.07 16.68 -17.52
C PRO A 852 37.67 16.56 -18.92
N VAL A 853 38.99 16.44 -19.00
CA VAL A 853 39.71 16.23 -20.26
C VAL A 853 40.19 14.79 -20.34
N GLN A 854 39.75 14.08 -21.39
CA GLN A 854 40.11 12.70 -21.66
C GLN A 854 41.02 12.60 -22.88
N ILE A 855 41.87 11.60 -22.89
CA ILE A 855 42.65 11.18 -24.07
C ILE A 855 42.31 9.72 -24.33
N ASN A 856 41.81 9.43 -25.55
CA ASN A 856 41.33 8.10 -25.93
C ASN A 856 40.40 7.47 -24.89
N GLY A 857 39.48 8.30 -24.32
CA GLY A 857 38.47 7.87 -23.31
C GLY A 857 38.98 7.74 -21.88
N LYS A 858 40.28 8.01 -21.61
CA LYS A 858 40.86 7.98 -20.26
C LYS A 858 41.02 9.41 -19.71
N LEU A 859 40.51 9.66 -18.49
CA LEU A 859 40.67 10.94 -17.81
C LEU A 859 42.15 11.26 -17.59
N VAL A 860 42.55 12.51 -17.95
CA VAL A 860 43.92 13.02 -17.83
C VAL A 860 43.98 14.15 -16.82
N THR A 861 43.06 15.11 -16.92
CA THR A 861 42.99 16.30 -16.08
C THR A 861 41.56 16.85 -16.07
N VAL A 862 41.34 17.88 -15.25
CA VAL A 862 40.13 18.70 -15.28
C VAL A 862 40.60 20.13 -15.51
N VAL A 863 40.03 20.83 -16.48
CA VAL A 863 40.31 22.22 -16.78
C VAL A 863 39.15 23.12 -16.38
N THR A 864 39.42 24.28 -15.87
CA THR A 864 38.41 25.28 -15.49
C THR A 864 38.21 26.26 -16.64
N VAL A 865 36.95 26.44 -17.04
CA VAL A 865 36.54 27.40 -18.07
C VAL A 865 35.40 28.26 -17.55
N PRO A 866 35.18 29.48 -18.05
CA PRO A 866 33.97 30.24 -17.72
C PRO A 866 32.71 29.45 -17.99
N ALA A 867 31.72 29.51 -17.12
CA ALA A 867 30.46 28.82 -17.31
C ALA A 867 29.76 29.29 -18.59
N GLY A 868 29.25 28.37 -19.40
CA GLY A 868 28.66 28.68 -20.71
C GLY A 868 29.68 28.85 -21.83
N SER A 869 30.97 28.51 -21.58
CA SER A 869 32.00 28.50 -22.64
C SER A 869 31.54 27.59 -23.79
N ASP A 870 31.78 28.08 -25.01
CA ASP A 870 31.54 27.33 -26.23
C ASP A 870 32.57 26.18 -26.44
N GLU A 871 32.36 25.37 -27.46
CA GLU A 871 33.21 24.23 -27.77
C GLU A 871 34.67 24.66 -28.06
N GLU A 872 34.88 25.81 -28.67
CA GLU A 872 36.22 26.31 -28.99
C GLU A 872 36.99 26.77 -27.74
N ALA A 873 36.33 27.46 -26.82
CA ALA A 873 36.92 27.85 -25.54
C ALA A 873 37.26 26.61 -24.68
N MET A 874 36.36 25.62 -24.60
CA MET A 874 36.63 24.36 -23.89
C MET A 874 37.78 23.57 -24.49
N LYS A 875 37.86 23.53 -25.81
CA LYS A 875 38.95 22.88 -26.55
C LYS A 875 40.28 23.61 -26.34
N ALA A 876 40.27 24.97 -26.41
CA ALA A 876 41.44 25.78 -26.14
C ALA A 876 41.99 25.55 -24.72
N ALA A 877 41.13 25.56 -23.71
CA ALA A 877 41.51 25.27 -22.33
C ALA A 877 42.10 23.87 -22.17
N ALA A 878 41.46 22.85 -22.75
CA ALA A 878 41.95 21.47 -22.73
C ALA A 878 43.31 21.34 -23.43
N MET A 879 43.51 22.01 -24.55
CA MET A 879 44.78 22.01 -25.27
C MET A 879 45.86 22.85 -24.60
N GLY A 880 45.50 23.81 -23.77
CA GLY A 880 46.43 24.65 -23.00
C GLY A 880 46.97 23.97 -21.72
N ASP A 881 46.34 22.90 -21.25
CA ASP A 881 46.74 22.22 -20.00
C ASP A 881 48.05 21.45 -20.16
N GLU A 882 49.00 21.67 -19.23
CA GLU A 882 50.32 21.06 -19.26
C GLU A 882 50.32 19.54 -19.26
N LYS A 883 49.38 18.91 -18.51
CA LYS A 883 49.25 17.44 -18.44
C LYS A 883 48.75 16.85 -19.77
N VAL A 884 47.82 17.58 -20.42
CA VAL A 884 47.34 17.21 -21.74
C VAL A 884 48.47 17.35 -22.77
N GLN A 885 49.18 18.48 -22.80
CA GLN A 885 50.31 18.68 -23.68
C GLN A 885 51.40 17.59 -23.54
N ALA A 886 51.75 17.25 -22.31
CA ALA A 886 52.72 16.19 -22.05
C ALA A 886 52.26 14.81 -22.58
N ARG A 887 50.94 14.54 -22.55
CA ARG A 887 50.36 13.24 -23.01
C ARG A 887 50.17 13.14 -24.50
N ILE A 888 50.02 14.27 -25.21
CA ILE A 888 49.91 14.31 -26.67
C ILE A 888 51.24 14.59 -27.36
N ALA A 889 52.32 14.89 -26.64
CA ALA A 889 53.66 15.14 -27.18
C ALA A 889 54.08 14.00 -28.11
N GLY A 890 54.44 14.28 -29.37
CA GLY A 890 54.84 13.32 -30.37
C GLY A 890 53.69 12.47 -30.99
N LYS A 891 52.40 12.82 -30.68
CA LYS A 891 51.21 12.17 -31.24
C LYS A 891 50.41 13.16 -32.08
N THR A 892 49.64 12.62 -33.03
CA THR A 892 48.72 13.45 -33.84
C THR A 892 47.30 13.39 -33.23
N VAL A 893 46.70 14.55 -32.93
CA VAL A 893 45.28 14.60 -32.54
C VAL A 893 44.46 14.39 -33.81
N VAL A 894 43.77 13.24 -33.87
CA VAL A 894 42.95 12.84 -35.02
C VAL A 894 41.56 13.42 -34.95
N LYS A 895 41.00 13.51 -33.73
CA LYS A 895 39.66 14.03 -33.50
C LYS A 895 39.54 14.62 -32.09
N THR A 896 38.87 15.74 -31.95
CA THR A 896 38.45 16.30 -30.66
C THR A 896 36.94 16.15 -30.57
N ILE A 897 36.47 15.54 -29.50
CA ILE A 897 35.05 15.41 -29.19
C ILE A 897 34.78 16.30 -28.00
N VAL A 898 33.97 17.31 -28.18
CA VAL A 898 33.54 18.20 -27.11
C VAL A 898 32.08 17.96 -26.83
N VAL A 899 31.72 17.74 -25.57
CA VAL A 899 30.37 17.77 -25.09
C VAL A 899 30.23 19.02 -24.22
N THR A 900 29.56 20.03 -24.75
CA THR A 900 29.48 21.33 -24.13
C THR A 900 29.06 21.28 -22.67
N GLY A 901 29.84 21.90 -21.78
CA GLY A 901 29.61 21.89 -20.34
C GLY A 901 29.87 20.55 -19.62
N LYS A 902 30.36 19.50 -20.31
CA LYS A 902 30.50 18.15 -19.71
C LYS A 902 31.87 17.53 -19.84
N LEU A 903 32.49 17.53 -21.00
CA LEU A 903 33.82 16.92 -21.20
C LEU A 903 34.47 17.31 -22.54
N VAL A 904 35.79 17.20 -22.60
CA VAL A 904 36.58 17.22 -23.82
C VAL A 904 37.33 15.89 -23.94
N ASN A 905 37.21 15.17 -25.06
CA ASN A 905 37.96 13.96 -25.32
C ASN A 905 38.80 14.08 -26.60
N LEU A 906 40.11 13.97 -26.42
CA LEU A 906 41.11 14.05 -27.51
C LEU A 906 41.42 12.61 -27.97
N VAL A 907 41.13 12.36 -29.25
CA VAL A 907 41.52 11.08 -29.88
C VAL A 907 42.89 11.28 -30.52
N VAL A 908 43.91 10.61 -30.02
CA VAL A 908 45.28 10.69 -30.48
C VAL A 908 45.79 9.41 -31.03
N ARG A 909 46.69 9.50 -32.03
CA ARG A 909 47.31 8.38 -32.67
C ARG A 909 48.82 8.55 -32.66
#